data_5e35bfdc318def4be7a3f38b0d0c73fc
#
_entry.id   5e35bfdc318def4be7a3f38b0d0c73fc
#
_cell.length_a   1.000
_cell.length_b   1.000
_cell.length_c   1.000
_cell.angle_alpha   90.00
_cell.angle_beta   90.00
_cell.angle_gamma   90.00
#
_symmetry.space_group_name_H-M   'P 1'
#
loop_
_entity.id
_entity.type
_entity.pdbx_description
1 polymer ?
#
loop_
_entity_poly.entity_id
_entity_poly.type
_entity_poly.pdbx_seq_one_letter_code
_entity_poly.pdbx_strand_id
1 'polypeptide(L)'
;MLKPESYACGQWIAPGADAQTIIGPVSAQPIAQAGGAALDFGAMLDWARAHGGPALRAMTFHQRAKMLKALAGYLDARKEELYAINPLTGATRRDGWVDIDGGIGTMFLFAAKGRREMPDGHVYIDGEVEQLGRKGGFLGQHIAVPLQGAAVHINAFNFPVWGMLEKLAPALLAGVPCIVKPATQTCYLTEACFRMIIESGLLPDGAVQLVIGRTGDLLDRLGAQDAVAFTGSADTALLLRGNQNLLRHSVRFTSEQDSLNAAILGPDADAGGPEFDLFVTEAVTEITTKAGQKCTAMRRLIVPQARLDDVAQALSARLAEVTVGDPADAAMRMGALASHAARDDVLDRLARLKAEARVLCGDTAPDLPGAFLNPTLLTCDDPDAASAVHEIEAFGPVATLLPCRDTAHAAQLANASGGSLVASLFTKDAGVARDVTLASAAHHGRLYIMNRTAAPEATGHGSPLPHMIHGGPGRAGGGEELGGIRGVLHYMQRTAIQGSPDMLSAITETWIKGSAEVTGPDHPFQRTFREIAIGETIHTPARTVTLEDIEHFARFTGDTFYAHMDDEAARANPFFPGRVAHGYLLLSFAAGLFVQPDPGPVLANTGLNALSFQKPVSPGDSIAVRLTCKRKTARTDSYGEVAWNATLTNQEGAQVAEYELLTMVAYDRA
;
A
#
# COMPACT_ATOMS: atom_id res chain seq x y z
N MET A 1 25.24 -14.43 -24.46
CA MET A 1 23.77 -14.61 -24.52
C MET A 1 23.32 -15.15 -23.16
N LEU A 2 22.43 -14.42 -22.49
CA LEU A 2 21.91 -14.77 -21.16
C LEU A 2 21.04 -16.03 -21.23
N LYS A 3 20.97 -16.79 -20.13
CA LYS A 3 20.14 -17.99 -20.00
C LYS A 3 19.41 -17.94 -18.65
N PRO A 4 18.38 -17.08 -18.50
CA PRO A 4 17.65 -17.00 -17.24
C PRO A 4 17.01 -18.34 -16.89
N GLU A 5 17.18 -18.77 -15.66
CA GLU A 5 16.77 -20.07 -15.13
C GLU A 5 15.50 -19.93 -14.28
N SER A 6 14.67 -20.98 -14.30
CA SER A 6 13.58 -21.13 -13.33
C SER A 6 14.13 -21.59 -11.99
N TYR A 7 13.42 -21.28 -10.89
CA TYR A 7 13.75 -21.81 -9.55
C TYR A 7 12.54 -22.52 -8.97
N ALA A 8 12.63 -23.84 -8.89
CA ALA A 8 11.52 -24.69 -8.47
C ALA A 8 11.99 -25.73 -7.45
N CYS A 9 11.25 -25.91 -6.36
CA CYS A 9 11.52 -26.88 -5.30
C CYS A 9 12.97 -26.83 -4.79
N GLY A 10 13.50 -25.61 -4.61
CA GLY A 10 14.86 -25.40 -4.11
C GLY A 10 15.98 -25.55 -5.13
N GLN A 11 15.66 -25.70 -6.43
CA GLN A 11 16.66 -25.95 -7.48
C GLN A 11 16.52 -24.96 -8.65
N TRP A 12 17.67 -24.57 -9.22
CA TRP A 12 17.75 -23.83 -10.45
C TRP A 12 17.59 -24.78 -11.63
N ILE A 13 16.74 -24.43 -12.60
CA ILE A 13 16.41 -25.25 -13.75
C ILE A 13 16.68 -24.43 -15.01
N ALA A 14 17.64 -24.88 -15.81
CA ALA A 14 18.07 -24.24 -17.03
C ALA A 14 16.95 -24.22 -18.11
N PRO A 15 17.00 -23.26 -19.07
CA PRO A 15 16.11 -23.24 -20.21
C PRO A 15 16.10 -24.57 -20.96
N GLY A 16 14.92 -25.03 -21.37
CA GLY A 16 14.74 -26.28 -22.11
C GLY A 16 14.99 -26.15 -23.62
N ALA A 17 14.75 -27.26 -24.33
CA ALA A 17 14.95 -27.32 -25.80
C ALA A 17 14.05 -26.31 -26.57
N ASP A 18 12.86 -26.02 -26.05
CA ASP A 18 11.89 -25.08 -26.63
C ASP A 18 12.07 -23.65 -26.12
N ALA A 19 13.27 -23.29 -25.62
CA ALA A 19 13.57 -21.95 -25.15
C ALA A 19 13.44 -20.93 -26.28
N GLN A 20 12.75 -19.83 -25.98
CA GLN A 20 12.57 -18.73 -26.92
C GLN A 20 13.78 -17.80 -26.91
N THR A 21 14.20 -17.38 -28.11
CA THR A 21 15.24 -16.35 -28.25
C THR A 21 14.64 -14.97 -28.00
N ILE A 22 15.22 -14.24 -27.05
CA ILE A 22 14.86 -12.84 -26.77
C ILE A 22 15.75 -11.96 -27.61
N ILE A 23 15.12 -11.14 -28.46
CA ILE A 23 15.80 -10.10 -29.24
C ILE A 23 15.90 -8.83 -28.40
N GLY A 24 17.10 -8.28 -28.30
CA GLY A 24 17.36 -7.04 -27.57
C GLY A 24 16.64 -5.84 -28.19
N PRO A 25 15.88 -5.10 -27.40
CA PRO A 25 15.11 -3.96 -27.90
C PRO A 25 15.99 -2.79 -28.38
N VAL A 26 17.23 -2.72 -27.93
CA VAL A 26 18.19 -1.67 -28.31
C VAL A 26 19.00 -2.07 -29.54
N SER A 27 19.53 -3.29 -29.55
CA SER A 27 20.48 -3.76 -30.57
C SER A 27 19.85 -4.50 -31.75
N ALA A 28 18.58 -4.94 -31.63
CA ALA A 28 17.94 -5.86 -32.55
C ALA A 28 18.68 -7.21 -32.74
N GLN A 29 19.55 -7.58 -31.77
CA GLN A 29 20.30 -8.83 -31.78
C GLN A 29 19.82 -9.79 -30.68
N PRO A 30 20.04 -11.10 -30.83
CA PRO A 30 19.75 -12.07 -29.76
C PRO A 30 20.55 -11.77 -28.48
N ILE A 31 19.85 -11.57 -27.35
CA ILE A 31 20.47 -11.29 -26.05
C ILE A 31 20.27 -12.41 -25.01
N ALA A 32 19.17 -13.18 -25.11
CA ALA A 32 18.89 -14.25 -24.16
C ALA A 32 18.14 -15.41 -24.79
N GLN A 33 18.16 -16.58 -24.11
CA GLN A 33 17.28 -17.71 -24.35
C GLN A 33 16.53 -18.03 -23.06
N ALA A 34 15.21 -18.08 -23.10
CA ALA A 34 14.37 -18.20 -21.91
C ALA A 34 13.20 -19.16 -22.07
N GLY A 35 12.86 -19.87 -21.00
CA GLY A 35 11.72 -20.79 -20.94
C GLY A 35 12.01 -22.17 -21.49
N GLY A 36 10.96 -22.92 -21.85
CA GLY A 36 11.08 -24.29 -22.38
C GLY A 36 11.48 -25.34 -21.34
N ALA A 37 11.69 -24.97 -20.09
CA ALA A 37 11.97 -25.93 -19.02
C ALA A 37 10.70 -26.74 -18.70
N ALA A 38 10.87 -28.04 -18.47
CA ALA A 38 9.79 -28.90 -17.98
C ALA A 38 9.64 -28.71 -16.47
N LEU A 39 8.64 -27.90 -16.07
CA LEU A 39 8.34 -27.63 -14.66
C LEU A 39 7.13 -28.45 -14.21
N ASP A 40 7.23 -29.10 -13.06
CA ASP A 40 6.08 -29.72 -12.39
C ASP A 40 5.42 -28.69 -11.46
N PHE A 41 4.38 -28.03 -11.96
CA PHE A 41 3.64 -27.02 -11.20
C PHE A 41 2.90 -27.60 -9.99
N GLY A 42 2.53 -28.90 -10.03
CA GLY A 42 1.96 -29.60 -8.87
C GLY A 42 2.99 -29.69 -7.75
N ALA A 43 4.19 -30.21 -8.05
CA ALA A 43 5.29 -30.29 -7.09
C ALA A 43 5.69 -28.91 -6.54
N MET A 44 5.70 -27.85 -7.38
CA MET A 44 5.99 -26.48 -6.93
C MET A 44 4.95 -25.97 -5.92
N LEU A 45 3.67 -26.19 -6.17
CA LEU A 45 2.59 -25.80 -5.25
C LEU A 45 2.67 -26.59 -3.94
N ASP A 46 2.91 -27.90 -4.02
CA ASP A 46 3.07 -28.75 -2.84
C ASP A 46 4.28 -28.36 -2.02
N TRP A 47 5.40 -28.03 -2.68
CA TRP A 47 6.60 -27.52 -2.01
C TRP A 47 6.34 -26.20 -1.27
N ALA A 48 5.67 -25.25 -1.92
CA ALA A 48 5.29 -23.99 -1.30
C ALA A 48 4.38 -24.21 -0.08
N ARG A 49 3.38 -25.08 -0.20
CA ARG A 49 2.42 -25.40 0.87
C ARG A 49 3.02 -26.18 2.01
N ALA A 50 3.94 -27.12 1.73
CA ALA A 50 4.55 -27.99 2.74
C ALA A 50 5.73 -27.34 3.48
N HIS A 51 6.47 -26.46 2.83
CA HIS A 51 7.70 -25.87 3.38
C HIS A 51 7.55 -24.36 3.61
N GLY A 52 7.40 -23.57 2.56
CA GLY A 52 7.38 -22.11 2.65
C GLY A 52 6.25 -21.56 3.52
N GLY A 53 5.03 -22.03 3.30
CA GLY A 53 3.85 -21.59 4.04
C GLY A 53 3.94 -21.82 5.53
N PRO A 54 4.19 -23.06 6.03
CA PRO A 54 4.34 -23.32 7.46
C PRO A 54 5.46 -22.51 8.09
N ALA A 55 6.63 -22.40 7.45
CA ALA A 55 7.76 -21.64 7.96
C ALA A 55 7.43 -20.13 8.10
N LEU A 56 6.78 -19.53 7.09
CA LEU A 56 6.34 -18.14 7.15
C LEU A 56 5.26 -17.92 8.22
N ARG A 57 4.29 -18.82 8.34
CA ARG A 57 3.21 -18.72 9.32
C ARG A 57 3.66 -18.97 10.77
N ALA A 58 4.77 -19.68 10.98
CA ALA A 58 5.39 -19.81 12.30
C ALA A 58 5.99 -18.50 12.81
N MET A 59 6.29 -17.56 11.91
CA MET A 59 6.80 -16.22 12.24
C MET A 59 5.64 -15.27 12.57
N THR A 60 5.82 -14.37 13.56
CA THR A 60 4.89 -13.24 13.78
C THR A 60 4.93 -12.24 12.61
N PHE A 61 3.95 -11.36 12.51
CA PHE A 61 4.00 -10.28 11.52
C PHE A 61 5.25 -9.41 11.67
N HIS A 62 5.69 -9.15 12.92
CA HIS A 62 6.91 -8.38 13.16
C HIS A 62 8.19 -9.13 12.75
N GLN A 63 8.24 -10.44 12.92
CA GLN A 63 9.38 -11.25 12.46
C GLN A 63 9.46 -11.25 10.92
N ARG A 64 8.31 -11.43 10.22
CA ARG A 64 8.26 -11.31 8.77
C ARG A 64 8.63 -9.92 8.28
N ALA A 65 8.19 -8.87 8.98
CA ALA A 65 8.56 -7.49 8.68
C ALA A 65 10.08 -7.25 8.84
N LYS A 66 10.72 -7.80 9.88
CA LYS A 66 12.18 -7.76 10.05
C LYS A 66 12.90 -8.50 8.91
N MET A 67 12.41 -9.67 8.53
CA MET A 67 12.92 -10.45 7.40
C MET A 67 12.86 -9.64 6.09
N LEU A 68 11.71 -9.01 5.78
CA LEU A 68 11.57 -8.14 4.61
C LEU A 68 12.53 -6.94 4.64
N LYS A 69 12.72 -6.32 5.82
CA LYS A 69 13.68 -5.21 5.97
C LYS A 69 15.12 -5.66 5.68
N ALA A 70 15.51 -6.83 6.20
CA ALA A 70 16.84 -7.38 5.96
C ALA A 70 17.05 -7.70 4.47
N LEU A 71 16.05 -8.29 3.81
CA LEU A 71 16.09 -8.59 2.38
C LEU A 71 16.18 -7.33 1.53
N ALA A 72 15.37 -6.30 1.83
CA ALA A 72 15.44 -5.01 1.16
C ALA A 72 16.83 -4.38 1.29
N GLY A 73 17.44 -4.41 2.48
CA GLY A 73 18.80 -3.93 2.70
C GLY A 73 19.86 -4.70 1.92
N TYR A 74 19.70 -6.01 1.78
CA TYR A 74 20.60 -6.85 0.98
C TYR A 74 20.51 -6.51 -0.52
N LEU A 75 19.31 -6.33 -1.04
CA LEU A 75 19.09 -5.94 -2.44
C LEU A 75 19.59 -4.51 -2.71
N ASP A 76 19.35 -3.58 -1.80
CA ASP A 76 19.81 -2.18 -1.93
C ASP A 76 21.34 -2.09 -2.00
N ALA A 77 22.04 -2.89 -1.19
CA ALA A 77 23.50 -2.94 -1.20
C ALA A 77 24.11 -3.51 -2.52
N ARG A 78 23.31 -4.25 -3.29
CA ARG A 78 23.72 -4.90 -4.54
C ARG A 78 23.04 -4.35 -5.80
N LYS A 79 22.22 -3.34 -5.69
CA LYS A 79 21.37 -2.84 -6.80
C LYS A 79 22.15 -2.40 -8.06
N GLU A 80 23.42 -2.03 -7.93
CA GLU A 80 24.24 -1.68 -9.09
C GLU A 80 24.44 -2.87 -10.06
N GLU A 81 24.37 -4.10 -9.57
CA GLU A 81 24.39 -5.30 -10.43
C GLU A 81 23.14 -5.36 -11.32
N LEU A 82 21.97 -4.93 -10.81
CA LEU A 82 20.73 -4.81 -11.59
C LEU A 82 20.79 -3.64 -12.58
N TYR A 83 21.37 -2.51 -12.17
CA TYR A 83 21.59 -1.37 -13.06
C TYR A 83 22.50 -1.71 -14.25
N ALA A 84 23.45 -2.62 -14.08
CA ALA A 84 24.30 -3.08 -15.18
C ALA A 84 23.52 -3.85 -16.27
N ILE A 85 22.42 -4.53 -15.89
CA ILE A 85 21.56 -5.31 -16.79
C ILE A 85 20.42 -4.45 -17.35
N ASN A 86 19.95 -3.44 -16.59
CA ASN A 86 18.78 -2.63 -16.90
C ASN A 86 18.73 -2.08 -18.34
N PRO A 87 19.83 -1.55 -18.94
CA PRO A 87 19.80 -1.03 -20.31
C PRO A 87 19.38 -2.06 -21.36
N LEU A 88 19.60 -3.36 -21.12
CA LEU A 88 19.14 -4.41 -22.03
C LEU A 88 17.61 -4.48 -22.15
N THR A 89 16.86 -3.91 -21.20
CA THR A 89 15.39 -3.82 -21.24
C THR A 89 14.88 -2.62 -22.05
N GLY A 90 15.78 -1.81 -22.61
CA GLY A 90 15.44 -0.54 -23.24
C GLY A 90 15.32 0.64 -22.26
N ALA A 91 15.52 0.43 -20.97
CA ALA A 91 15.33 1.43 -19.93
C ALA A 91 16.61 2.23 -19.66
N THR A 92 16.49 3.55 -19.55
CA THR A 92 17.57 4.41 -19.06
C THR A 92 17.86 4.17 -17.58
N ARG A 93 18.98 4.67 -17.07
CA ARG A 93 19.28 4.61 -15.63
C ARG A 93 18.20 5.30 -14.79
N ARG A 94 17.61 6.37 -15.30
CA ARG A 94 16.51 7.08 -14.63
C ARG A 94 15.22 6.24 -14.56
N ASP A 95 14.91 5.50 -15.62
CA ASP A 95 13.79 4.56 -15.62
C ASP A 95 14.06 3.40 -14.64
N GLY A 96 15.32 2.93 -14.57
CA GLY A 96 15.77 1.92 -13.61
C GLY A 96 15.60 2.36 -12.16
N TRP A 97 15.69 3.65 -11.86
CA TRP A 97 15.41 4.15 -10.51
C TRP A 97 13.95 3.88 -10.09
N VAL A 98 13.00 4.06 -11.00
CA VAL A 98 11.58 3.74 -10.72
C VAL A 98 11.41 2.24 -10.49
N ASP A 99 12.06 1.40 -11.29
CA ASP A 99 11.93 -0.06 -11.23
C ASP A 99 12.71 -0.66 -10.03
N ILE A 100 13.99 -0.38 -9.94
CA ILE A 100 14.90 -1.03 -8.99
C ILE A 100 14.77 -0.40 -7.61
N ASP A 101 15.03 0.91 -7.48
CA ASP A 101 14.94 1.59 -6.18
C ASP A 101 13.48 1.67 -5.69
N GLY A 102 12.52 1.88 -6.59
CA GLY A 102 11.10 1.86 -6.27
C GLY A 102 10.63 0.50 -5.73
N GLY A 103 11.05 -0.59 -6.35
CA GLY A 103 10.75 -1.96 -5.90
C GLY A 103 11.36 -2.25 -4.52
N ILE A 104 12.63 -1.96 -4.33
CA ILE A 104 13.32 -2.12 -3.04
C ILE A 104 12.69 -1.23 -1.96
N GLY A 105 12.38 0.04 -2.30
CA GLY A 105 11.69 0.98 -1.43
C GLY A 105 10.31 0.47 -0.97
N THR A 106 9.59 -0.21 -1.85
CA THR A 106 8.30 -0.84 -1.53
C THR A 106 8.47 -1.91 -0.44
N MET A 107 9.50 -2.73 -0.50
CA MET A 107 9.79 -3.73 0.54
C MET A 107 10.12 -3.08 1.89
N PHE A 108 10.93 -2.02 1.91
CA PHE A 108 11.21 -1.26 3.13
C PHE A 108 9.94 -0.69 3.74
N LEU A 109 9.03 -0.18 2.92
CA LEU A 109 7.79 0.39 3.39
C LEU A 109 6.87 -0.66 4.00
N PHE A 110 6.64 -1.80 3.35
CA PHE A 110 5.84 -2.89 3.91
C PHE A 110 6.46 -3.44 5.20
N ALA A 111 7.78 -3.53 5.29
CA ALA A 111 8.47 -3.87 6.52
C ALA A 111 8.20 -2.86 7.64
N ALA A 112 8.23 -1.56 7.35
CA ALA A 112 7.93 -0.52 8.32
C ALA A 112 6.46 -0.54 8.76
N LYS A 113 5.52 -0.70 7.81
CA LYS A 113 4.08 -0.80 8.10
C LYS A 113 3.74 -2.05 8.89
N GLY A 114 4.29 -3.21 8.52
CA GLY A 114 4.10 -4.45 9.26
C GLY A 114 4.46 -4.31 10.74
N ARG A 115 5.53 -3.58 11.06
CA ARG A 115 5.92 -3.33 12.45
C ARG A 115 5.08 -2.27 13.17
N ARG A 116 4.52 -1.31 12.46
CA ARG A 116 3.75 -0.21 13.08
C ARG A 116 2.26 -0.49 13.18
N GLU A 117 1.70 -1.16 12.16
CA GLU A 117 0.27 -1.27 11.94
C GLU A 117 -0.26 -2.71 12.13
N MET A 118 0.62 -3.71 12.20
CA MET A 118 0.25 -5.09 12.49
C MET A 118 0.71 -5.51 13.89
N PRO A 119 0.04 -6.46 14.55
CA PRO A 119 0.44 -6.94 15.87
C PRO A 119 1.75 -7.76 15.81
N ASP A 120 2.45 -7.86 16.93
CA ASP A 120 3.51 -8.85 17.10
C ASP A 120 2.89 -10.20 17.48
N GLY A 121 2.19 -10.80 16.56
CA GLY A 121 1.41 -12.02 16.72
C GLY A 121 1.12 -12.67 15.36
N HIS A 122 0.22 -13.64 15.36
CA HIS A 122 -0.13 -14.44 14.18
C HIS A 122 -1.52 -14.10 13.61
N VAL A 123 -2.30 -13.31 14.35
CA VAL A 123 -3.69 -12.96 14.03
C VAL A 123 -3.79 -11.44 13.91
N TYR A 124 -4.36 -10.96 12.81
CA TYR A 124 -4.70 -9.55 12.64
C TYR A 124 -6.14 -9.32 13.06
N ILE A 125 -6.36 -8.39 13.99
CA ILE A 125 -7.69 -8.00 14.46
C ILE A 125 -8.25 -6.96 13.49
N ASP A 126 -9.45 -7.21 12.94
CA ASP A 126 -10.11 -6.34 11.98
C ASP A 126 -11.41 -5.78 12.56
N GLY A 127 -11.32 -4.60 13.14
CA GLY A 127 -12.42 -3.89 13.78
C GLY A 127 -12.54 -4.17 15.28
N GLU A 128 -13.55 -3.55 15.87
CA GLU A 128 -13.84 -3.65 17.30
C GLU A 128 -14.59 -4.93 17.67
N VAL A 129 -14.63 -5.23 18.95
CA VAL A 129 -15.43 -6.33 19.50
C VAL A 129 -16.91 -5.93 19.52
N GLU A 130 -17.76 -6.77 18.97
CA GLU A 130 -19.22 -6.59 18.94
C GLU A 130 -19.91 -7.41 20.04
N GLN A 131 -20.78 -6.77 20.81
CA GLN A 131 -21.61 -7.47 21.78
C GLN A 131 -22.80 -8.11 21.10
N LEU A 132 -22.83 -9.45 21.01
CA LEU A 132 -23.89 -10.22 20.37
C LEU A 132 -24.94 -10.69 21.38
N GLY A 133 -24.52 -10.91 22.61
CA GLY A 133 -25.42 -11.33 23.71
C GLY A 133 -25.80 -10.18 24.62
N ARG A 134 -27.07 -10.16 25.11
CA ARG A 134 -27.60 -9.07 25.96
C ARG A 134 -26.83 -8.82 27.26
N LYS A 135 -26.12 -9.84 27.78
CA LYS A 135 -25.41 -9.79 29.07
C LYS A 135 -23.88 -9.68 28.92
N GLY A 136 -23.36 -9.48 27.69
CA GLY A 136 -21.94 -9.35 27.45
C GLY A 136 -21.11 -10.64 27.48
N GLY A 137 -21.75 -11.80 27.76
CA GLY A 137 -21.05 -13.09 27.81
C GLY A 137 -20.88 -13.79 26.44
N PHE A 138 -21.43 -13.21 25.37
CA PHE A 138 -21.29 -13.71 24.01
C PHE A 138 -20.96 -12.53 23.07
N LEU A 139 -19.77 -12.57 22.52
CA LEU A 139 -19.15 -11.52 21.72
C LEU A 139 -18.78 -12.04 20.34
N GLY A 140 -18.57 -11.12 19.41
CA GLY A 140 -18.04 -11.40 18.09
C GLY A 140 -16.90 -10.46 17.74
N GLN A 141 -15.95 -10.94 16.94
CA GLN A 141 -14.86 -10.13 16.40
C GLN A 141 -14.41 -10.68 15.06
N HIS A 142 -14.00 -9.80 14.16
CA HIS A 142 -13.37 -10.23 12.93
C HIS A 142 -11.85 -10.33 13.13
N ILE A 143 -11.30 -11.39 12.60
CA ILE A 143 -9.86 -11.60 12.50
C ILE A 143 -9.48 -11.87 11.06
N ALA A 144 -8.20 -11.62 10.71
CA ALA A 144 -7.62 -12.09 9.47
C ALA A 144 -6.38 -12.94 9.77
N VAL A 145 -6.28 -14.07 9.07
CA VAL A 145 -5.17 -15.03 9.16
C VAL A 145 -4.62 -15.34 7.77
N PRO A 146 -3.34 -15.70 7.62
CA PRO A 146 -2.75 -16.04 6.32
C PRO A 146 -3.54 -17.11 5.56
N LEU A 147 -3.69 -16.98 4.25
CA LEU A 147 -4.09 -18.09 3.38
C LEU A 147 -3.10 -19.26 3.55
N GLN A 148 -3.57 -20.48 3.40
CA GLN A 148 -2.75 -21.69 3.58
C GLN A 148 -2.20 -22.26 2.27
N GLY A 149 -2.48 -21.61 1.14
CA GLY A 149 -1.98 -21.93 -0.18
C GLY A 149 -0.73 -21.16 -0.58
N ALA A 150 -0.63 -20.87 -1.88
CA ALA A 150 0.43 -20.09 -2.49
C ALA A 150 -0.13 -18.89 -3.26
N ALA A 151 0.63 -17.83 -3.39
CA ALA A 151 0.34 -16.68 -4.23
C ALA A 151 1.09 -16.79 -5.56
N VAL A 152 0.36 -16.81 -6.67
CA VAL A 152 0.93 -16.80 -8.03
C VAL A 152 0.94 -15.38 -8.56
N HIS A 153 2.13 -14.85 -8.84
CA HIS A 153 2.34 -13.48 -9.31
C HIS A 153 2.73 -13.49 -10.78
N ILE A 154 1.85 -13.04 -11.66
CA ILE A 154 2.08 -12.93 -13.11
C ILE A 154 2.32 -11.47 -13.43
N ASN A 155 3.57 -11.12 -13.74
CA ASN A 155 4.05 -9.73 -13.82
C ASN A 155 4.22 -9.27 -15.27
N ALA A 156 4.05 -7.96 -15.49
CA ALA A 156 4.27 -7.30 -16.77
C ALA A 156 5.76 -7.11 -17.07
N PHE A 157 6.06 -6.67 -18.30
CA PHE A 157 7.43 -6.52 -18.80
C PHE A 157 8.08 -5.17 -18.49
N ASN A 158 7.29 -4.16 -18.16
CA ASN A 158 7.76 -2.77 -18.10
C ASN A 158 8.61 -2.45 -16.88
N PHE A 159 8.27 -3.01 -15.70
CA PHE A 159 9.02 -2.87 -14.46
C PHE A 159 9.31 -4.24 -13.84
N PRO A 160 10.29 -4.99 -14.38
CA PRO A 160 10.53 -6.39 -14.01
C PRO A 160 11.00 -6.61 -12.57
N VAL A 161 11.65 -5.63 -11.92
CA VAL A 161 12.06 -5.68 -10.52
C VAL A 161 10.92 -5.19 -9.62
N TRP A 162 10.40 -4.00 -9.88
CA TRP A 162 9.33 -3.42 -9.07
C TRP A 162 8.07 -4.30 -9.09
N GLY A 163 7.63 -4.75 -10.26
CA GLY A 163 6.45 -5.60 -10.39
C GLY A 163 6.55 -6.95 -9.67
N MET A 164 7.77 -7.49 -9.48
CA MET A 164 8.00 -8.65 -8.62
C MET A 164 7.91 -8.25 -7.14
N LEU A 165 8.64 -7.23 -6.72
CA LEU A 165 8.83 -6.89 -5.30
C LEU A 165 7.57 -6.30 -4.67
N GLU A 166 6.75 -5.54 -5.43
CA GLU A 166 5.48 -4.99 -4.94
C GLU A 166 4.46 -6.06 -4.54
N LYS A 167 4.48 -7.22 -5.21
CA LYS A 167 3.61 -8.35 -4.90
C LYS A 167 4.21 -9.29 -3.86
N LEU A 168 5.53 -9.48 -3.89
CA LEU A 168 6.23 -10.30 -2.89
C LEU A 168 6.12 -9.70 -1.49
N ALA A 169 6.29 -8.39 -1.35
CA ALA A 169 6.33 -7.76 -0.04
C ALA A 169 5.05 -7.97 0.78
N PRO A 170 3.83 -7.67 0.28
CA PRO A 170 2.60 -7.90 1.04
C PRO A 170 2.28 -9.38 1.22
N ALA A 171 2.56 -10.25 0.24
CA ALA A 171 2.30 -11.69 0.35
C ALA A 171 3.18 -12.36 1.41
N LEU A 172 4.49 -12.07 1.42
CA LEU A 172 5.42 -12.58 2.43
C LEU A 172 5.12 -12.01 3.82
N LEU A 173 4.73 -10.73 3.91
CA LEU A 173 4.30 -10.13 5.18
C LEU A 173 3.02 -10.79 5.71
N ALA A 174 2.07 -11.13 4.84
CA ALA A 174 0.90 -11.93 5.18
C ALA A 174 1.27 -13.34 5.67
N GLY A 175 2.39 -13.91 5.22
CA GLY A 175 2.80 -15.27 5.57
C GLY A 175 2.44 -16.30 4.48
N VAL A 176 2.32 -15.86 3.22
CA VAL A 176 1.96 -16.69 2.07
C VAL A 176 3.16 -16.85 1.14
N PRO A 177 3.55 -18.08 0.78
CA PRO A 177 4.65 -18.34 -0.15
C PRO A 177 4.24 -17.97 -1.58
N CYS A 178 5.22 -17.59 -2.42
CA CYS A 178 4.99 -17.00 -3.72
C CYS A 178 5.61 -17.80 -4.87
N ILE A 179 4.91 -17.89 -5.98
CA ILE A 179 5.41 -18.36 -7.28
C ILE A 179 5.37 -17.17 -8.23
N VAL A 180 6.54 -16.68 -8.61
CA VAL A 180 6.71 -15.51 -9.48
C VAL A 180 6.85 -15.94 -10.94
N LYS A 181 6.05 -15.34 -11.82
CA LYS A 181 6.11 -15.55 -13.27
C LYS A 181 6.28 -14.19 -13.96
N PRO A 182 7.50 -13.75 -14.29
CA PRO A 182 7.74 -12.51 -15.04
C PRO A 182 7.32 -12.64 -16.52
N ALA A 183 7.14 -11.51 -17.17
CA ALA A 183 7.05 -11.46 -18.62
C ALA A 183 8.37 -11.91 -19.27
N THR A 184 8.29 -12.71 -20.33
CA THR A 184 9.46 -13.34 -20.95
C THR A 184 10.45 -12.30 -21.49
N GLN A 185 9.96 -11.18 -22.03
CA GLN A 185 10.77 -10.16 -22.71
C GLN A 185 11.87 -9.54 -21.81
N THR A 186 11.58 -9.43 -20.49
CA THR A 186 12.49 -8.79 -19.53
C THR A 186 12.84 -9.70 -18.34
N CYS A 187 12.54 -11.01 -18.45
CA CYS A 187 12.71 -11.98 -17.37
C CYS A 187 14.13 -12.09 -16.82
N TYR A 188 15.13 -11.78 -17.63
CA TYR A 188 16.54 -11.83 -17.24
C TYR A 188 16.90 -10.82 -16.12
N LEU A 189 16.22 -9.66 -16.08
CA LEU A 189 16.40 -8.70 -14.99
C LEU A 189 15.66 -9.14 -13.72
N THR A 190 14.44 -9.70 -13.88
CA THR A 190 13.72 -10.31 -12.74
C THR A 190 14.50 -11.49 -12.16
N GLU A 191 15.04 -12.37 -13.00
CA GLU A 191 15.83 -13.54 -12.58
C GLU A 191 17.08 -13.11 -11.82
N ALA A 192 17.79 -12.09 -12.31
CA ALA A 192 18.97 -11.56 -11.61
C ALA A 192 18.62 -11.05 -10.21
N CYS A 193 17.53 -10.31 -10.05
CA CYS A 193 17.04 -9.87 -8.74
C CYS A 193 16.60 -11.06 -7.88
N PHE A 194 15.88 -12.02 -8.46
CA PHE A 194 15.43 -13.22 -7.77
C PHE A 194 16.61 -14.09 -7.31
N ARG A 195 17.68 -14.18 -8.10
CA ARG A 195 18.92 -14.88 -7.72
C ARG A 195 19.55 -14.26 -6.48
N MET A 196 19.60 -12.92 -6.40
CA MET A 196 20.06 -12.23 -5.20
C MET A 196 19.17 -12.54 -3.98
N ILE A 197 17.84 -12.64 -4.16
CA ILE A 197 16.91 -13.03 -3.08
C ILE A 197 17.29 -14.41 -2.54
N ILE A 198 17.52 -15.40 -3.41
CA ILE A 198 17.92 -16.75 -2.98
C ILE A 198 19.31 -16.75 -2.34
N GLU A 199 20.29 -16.08 -2.93
CA GLU A 199 21.67 -15.98 -2.41
C GLU A 199 21.72 -15.30 -1.03
N SER A 200 20.75 -14.44 -0.70
CA SER A 200 20.69 -13.79 0.62
C SER A 200 20.54 -14.77 1.77
N GLY A 201 19.93 -15.94 1.53
CA GLY A 201 19.61 -16.92 2.58
C GLY A 201 18.62 -16.41 3.66
N LEU A 202 17.96 -15.28 3.42
CA LEU A 202 17.08 -14.62 4.40
C LEU A 202 15.65 -15.17 4.42
N LEU A 203 15.21 -15.78 3.32
CA LEU A 203 13.88 -16.37 3.23
C LEU A 203 13.91 -17.85 3.57
N PRO A 204 12.85 -18.39 4.21
CA PRO A 204 12.71 -19.83 4.41
C PRO A 204 12.64 -20.59 3.08
N ASP A 205 13.08 -21.84 3.07
CA ASP A 205 12.92 -22.72 1.92
C ASP A 205 11.46 -22.83 1.50
N GLY A 206 11.20 -22.73 0.20
CA GLY A 206 9.85 -22.79 -0.36
C GLY A 206 9.05 -21.48 -0.23
N ALA A 207 9.59 -20.42 0.38
CA ALA A 207 8.92 -19.13 0.49
C ALA A 207 8.73 -18.45 -0.87
N VAL A 208 9.67 -18.65 -1.81
CA VAL A 208 9.59 -18.08 -3.16
C VAL A 208 10.07 -19.08 -4.22
N GLN A 209 9.44 -19.05 -5.38
CA GLN A 209 9.82 -19.83 -6.57
C GLN A 209 9.66 -18.96 -7.83
N LEU A 210 10.36 -19.30 -8.90
CA LEU A 210 10.41 -18.53 -10.16
C LEU A 210 10.10 -19.40 -11.37
N VAL A 211 9.18 -18.97 -12.20
CA VAL A 211 8.80 -19.61 -13.46
C VAL A 211 9.23 -18.73 -14.63
N ILE A 212 10.26 -19.15 -15.38
CA ILE A 212 10.65 -18.50 -16.62
C ILE A 212 9.99 -19.23 -17.79
N GLY A 213 9.09 -18.55 -18.50
CA GLY A 213 8.36 -19.10 -19.62
C GLY A 213 6.83 -19.05 -19.47
N ARG A 214 6.15 -20.08 -19.96
CA ARG A 214 4.67 -20.16 -19.95
C ARG A 214 4.15 -20.65 -18.60
N THR A 215 2.90 -20.30 -18.27
CA THR A 215 2.21 -20.76 -17.06
C THR A 215 1.77 -22.23 -17.14
N GLY A 216 1.78 -22.83 -18.33
CA GLY A 216 1.29 -24.20 -18.52
C GLY A 216 -0.08 -24.43 -17.85
N ASP A 217 -0.18 -25.49 -17.06
CA ASP A 217 -1.36 -25.87 -16.29
C ASP A 217 -1.35 -25.35 -14.84
N LEU A 218 -0.46 -24.43 -14.49
CA LEU A 218 -0.34 -23.89 -13.13
C LEU A 218 -1.68 -23.40 -12.56
N LEU A 219 -2.44 -22.64 -13.35
CA LEU A 219 -3.73 -22.10 -12.91
C LEU A 219 -4.81 -23.18 -12.72
N ASP A 220 -4.71 -24.30 -13.45
CA ASP A 220 -5.63 -25.42 -13.35
C ASP A 220 -5.42 -26.26 -12.08
N ARG A 221 -4.33 -25.99 -11.33
CA ARG A 221 -3.95 -26.68 -10.09
C ARG A 221 -4.22 -25.87 -8.83
N LEU A 222 -4.69 -24.63 -8.97
CA LEU A 222 -4.96 -23.75 -7.83
C LEU A 222 -6.26 -24.12 -7.12
N GLY A 223 -6.29 -23.94 -5.81
CA GLY A 223 -7.46 -24.17 -4.94
C GLY A 223 -7.90 -22.91 -4.20
N ALA A 224 -8.92 -23.05 -3.37
CA ALA A 224 -9.56 -21.95 -2.65
C ALA A 224 -8.64 -21.18 -1.68
N GLN A 225 -7.50 -21.76 -1.30
CA GLN A 225 -6.52 -21.14 -0.41
C GLN A 225 -5.38 -20.46 -1.17
N ASP A 226 -5.37 -20.54 -2.51
CA ASP A 226 -4.37 -19.87 -3.34
C ASP A 226 -4.89 -18.51 -3.81
N ALA A 227 -3.97 -17.66 -4.25
CA ALA A 227 -4.29 -16.36 -4.82
C ALA A 227 -3.50 -16.11 -6.10
N VAL A 228 -4.08 -15.34 -7.03
CA VAL A 228 -3.42 -14.88 -8.26
C VAL A 228 -3.41 -13.36 -8.26
N ALA A 229 -2.24 -12.77 -8.47
CA ALA A 229 -2.09 -11.35 -8.77
C ALA A 229 -1.49 -11.20 -10.16
N PHE A 230 -2.20 -10.49 -11.03
CA PHE A 230 -1.83 -10.30 -12.44
C PHE A 230 -1.63 -8.82 -12.75
N THR A 231 -0.56 -8.50 -13.48
CA THR A 231 -0.37 -7.20 -14.12
C THR A 231 -0.08 -7.41 -15.60
N GLY A 232 -0.88 -6.80 -16.48
CA GLY A 232 -0.73 -6.93 -17.93
C GLY A 232 -1.92 -6.38 -18.72
N SER A 233 -2.10 -6.86 -19.97
CA SER A 233 -3.19 -6.40 -20.83
C SER A 233 -4.56 -6.89 -20.35
N ALA A 234 -5.61 -6.12 -20.66
CA ALA A 234 -7.00 -6.50 -20.38
C ALA A 234 -7.40 -7.82 -21.03
N ASP A 235 -6.94 -8.07 -22.26
CA ASP A 235 -7.23 -9.33 -22.97
C ASP A 235 -6.64 -10.54 -22.25
N THR A 236 -5.39 -10.42 -21.77
CA THR A 236 -4.76 -11.49 -21.00
C THR A 236 -5.47 -11.67 -19.65
N ALA A 237 -5.83 -10.59 -18.97
CA ALA A 237 -6.59 -10.67 -17.72
C ALA A 237 -7.94 -11.37 -17.92
N LEU A 238 -8.66 -11.05 -18.99
CA LEU A 238 -9.92 -11.70 -19.33
C LEU A 238 -9.74 -13.20 -19.54
N LEU A 239 -8.70 -13.60 -20.29
CA LEU A 239 -8.36 -15.01 -20.52
C LEU A 239 -8.07 -15.74 -19.20
N LEU A 240 -7.22 -15.15 -18.33
CA LEU A 240 -6.83 -15.75 -17.06
C LEU A 240 -8.02 -15.82 -16.08
N ARG A 241 -8.78 -14.73 -15.95
CA ARG A 241 -9.97 -14.65 -15.07
C ARG A 241 -11.07 -15.62 -15.53
N GLY A 242 -11.17 -15.89 -16.82
CA GLY A 242 -12.09 -16.87 -17.40
C GLY A 242 -11.69 -18.34 -17.21
N ASN A 243 -10.56 -18.62 -16.58
CA ASN A 243 -10.11 -19.98 -16.29
C ASN A 243 -11.13 -20.71 -15.39
N GLN A 244 -11.63 -21.86 -15.86
CA GLN A 244 -12.71 -22.61 -15.21
C GLN A 244 -12.33 -23.12 -13.81
N ASN A 245 -11.05 -23.42 -13.57
CA ASN A 245 -10.59 -23.87 -12.26
C ASN A 245 -10.60 -22.73 -11.24
N LEU A 246 -10.14 -21.54 -11.65
CA LEU A 246 -10.18 -20.35 -10.79
C LEU A 246 -11.63 -20.00 -10.38
N LEU A 247 -12.56 -20.07 -11.34
CA LEU A 247 -13.99 -19.82 -11.09
C LEU A 247 -14.59 -20.88 -10.17
N ARG A 248 -14.34 -22.17 -10.44
CA ARG A 248 -14.90 -23.29 -9.67
C ARG A 248 -14.48 -23.28 -8.20
N HIS A 249 -13.23 -22.92 -7.95
CA HIS A 249 -12.66 -22.91 -6.61
C HIS A 249 -12.68 -21.53 -5.95
N SER A 250 -13.26 -20.52 -6.62
CA SER A 250 -13.29 -19.14 -6.13
C SER A 250 -11.90 -18.65 -5.70
N VAL A 251 -10.88 -18.98 -6.50
CA VAL A 251 -9.50 -18.57 -6.26
C VAL A 251 -9.45 -17.05 -6.29
N ARG A 252 -8.82 -16.43 -5.31
CA ARG A 252 -8.66 -14.97 -5.27
C ARG A 252 -7.87 -14.51 -6.47
N PHE A 253 -8.45 -13.61 -7.25
CA PHE A 253 -7.83 -13.05 -8.43
C PHE A 253 -7.88 -11.53 -8.38
N THR A 254 -6.72 -10.89 -8.28
CA THR A 254 -6.57 -9.45 -8.45
C THR A 254 -5.85 -9.15 -9.76
N SER A 255 -6.21 -8.06 -10.41
CA SER A 255 -5.55 -7.65 -11.66
C SER A 255 -5.40 -6.15 -11.76
N GLU A 256 -4.24 -5.73 -12.22
CA GLU A 256 -3.96 -4.42 -12.79
C GLU A 256 -3.90 -4.59 -14.31
N GLN A 257 -4.68 -3.76 -15.02
CA GLN A 257 -4.87 -3.90 -16.47
C GLN A 257 -4.64 -2.58 -17.20
N ASP A 258 -5.17 -2.46 -18.41
CA ASP A 258 -5.11 -1.27 -19.25
C ASP A 258 -5.61 -0.02 -18.51
N SER A 259 -4.95 1.10 -18.72
CA SER A 259 -5.32 2.34 -18.07
C SER A 259 -5.19 3.53 -19.00
N LEU A 260 -6.27 4.29 -19.18
CA LEU A 260 -6.26 5.56 -19.91
C LEU A 260 -6.27 6.73 -18.94
N ASN A 261 -5.14 6.91 -18.26
CA ASN A 261 -4.97 7.95 -17.26
C ASN A 261 -5.15 9.34 -17.86
N ALA A 262 -5.80 10.22 -17.10
CA ALA A 262 -6.06 11.60 -17.49
C ALA A 262 -5.25 12.58 -16.65
N ALA A 263 -4.89 13.72 -17.26
CA ALA A 263 -4.41 14.89 -16.55
C ALA A 263 -5.29 16.08 -16.92
N ILE A 264 -5.81 16.78 -15.94
CA ILE A 264 -6.70 17.93 -16.11
C ILE A 264 -5.93 19.20 -15.73
N LEU A 265 -5.89 20.16 -16.63
CA LEU A 265 -5.43 21.51 -16.34
C LEU A 265 -6.61 22.33 -15.80
N GLY A 266 -6.47 22.90 -14.62
CA GLY A 266 -7.49 23.74 -13.99
C GLY A 266 -7.72 25.04 -14.77
N PRO A 267 -8.94 25.62 -14.69
CA PRO A 267 -9.27 26.87 -15.38
C PRO A 267 -8.47 28.07 -14.86
N ASP A 268 -7.90 27.96 -13.66
CA ASP A 268 -7.09 28.96 -12.97
C ASP A 268 -5.58 28.86 -13.28
N ALA A 269 -5.18 27.90 -14.12
CA ALA A 269 -3.79 27.70 -14.56
C ALA A 269 -3.49 28.52 -15.83
N ASP A 270 -3.04 29.74 -15.63
CA ASP A 270 -2.67 30.64 -16.74
C ASP A 270 -1.38 30.22 -17.42
N ALA A 271 -1.26 30.47 -18.74
CA ALA A 271 -0.08 30.20 -19.52
C ALA A 271 1.17 30.87 -18.89
N GLY A 272 2.25 30.10 -18.70
CA GLY A 272 3.46 30.55 -18.02
C GLY A 272 3.30 30.71 -16.50
N GLY A 273 2.17 30.32 -15.91
CA GLY A 273 1.99 30.24 -14.47
C GLY A 273 2.48 28.90 -13.91
N PRO A 274 2.70 28.80 -12.57
CA PRO A 274 3.29 27.63 -11.96
C PRO A 274 2.49 26.32 -12.18
N GLU A 275 1.18 26.35 -12.11
CA GLU A 275 0.33 25.17 -12.33
C GLU A 275 0.36 24.71 -13.80
N PHE A 276 0.44 25.64 -14.74
CA PHE A 276 0.65 25.36 -16.16
C PHE A 276 2.01 24.69 -16.41
N ASP A 277 3.08 25.25 -15.84
CA ASP A 277 4.44 24.73 -16.00
C ASP A 277 4.58 23.34 -15.36
N LEU A 278 3.92 23.09 -14.21
CA LEU A 278 3.85 21.78 -13.56
C LEU A 278 3.13 20.78 -14.46
N PHE A 279 1.97 21.14 -15.03
CA PHE A 279 1.22 20.27 -15.94
C PHE A 279 2.08 19.87 -17.14
N VAL A 280 2.74 20.82 -17.81
CA VAL A 280 3.59 20.56 -18.96
C VAL A 280 4.78 19.68 -18.57
N THR A 281 5.41 19.96 -17.44
CA THR A 281 6.57 19.20 -16.95
C THR A 281 6.21 17.75 -16.62
N GLU A 282 5.11 17.54 -15.90
CA GLU A 282 4.61 16.20 -15.56
C GLU A 282 4.19 15.44 -16.83
N ALA A 283 3.47 16.08 -17.76
CA ALA A 283 3.05 15.45 -19.00
C ALA A 283 4.25 14.96 -19.83
N VAL A 284 5.28 15.80 -20.04
CA VAL A 284 6.50 15.39 -20.73
C VAL A 284 7.20 14.23 -20.01
N THR A 285 7.26 14.29 -18.68
CA THR A 285 7.85 13.23 -17.87
C THR A 285 7.10 11.90 -18.05
N GLU A 286 5.78 11.93 -17.99
CA GLU A 286 4.95 10.72 -18.10
C GLU A 286 4.90 10.13 -19.51
N ILE A 287 4.96 10.97 -20.56
CA ILE A 287 5.05 10.52 -21.95
C ILE A 287 6.40 9.83 -22.22
N THR A 288 7.50 10.28 -21.60
CA THR A 288 8.86 9.85 -21.95
C THR A 288 9.48 8.83 -20.99
N THR A 289 9.03 8.74 -19.75
CA THR A 289 9.55 7.74 -18.79
C THR A 289 9.28 6.33 -19.30
N LYS A 290 10.33 5.49 -19.35
CA LYS A 290 10.28 4.12 -19.87
C LYS A 290 9.69 4.04 -21.28
N ALA A 291 9.98 5.02 -22.15
CA ALA A 291 9.39 5.19 -23.48
C ALA A 291 7.83 5.15 -23.43
N GLY A 292 7.22 5.75 -22.41
CA GLY A 292 5.79 5.77 -22.19
C GLY A 292 5.17 4.42 -21.80
N GLN A 293 5.97 3.37 -21.62
CA GLN A 293 5.52 2.04 -21.21
C GLN A 293 5.32 1.96 -19.70
N LYS A 294 4.43 2.77 -19.19
CA LYS A 294 4.10 2.94 -17.79
C LYS A 294 2.59 2.86 -17.62
N CYS A 295 2.12 2.00 -16.74
CA CYS A 295 0.68 1.80 -16.49
C CYS A 295 -0.02 3.08 -16.03
N THR A 296 0.72 3.97 -15.38
CA THR A 296 0.25 5.28 -14.92
C THR A 296 0.53 6.43 -15.90
N ALA A 297 1.13 6.20 -17.09
CA ALA A 297 1.44 7.28 -18.02
C ALA A 297 0.20 8.11 -18.40
N MET A 298 0.38 9.43 -18.53
CA MET A 298 -0.68 10.33 -18.98
C MET A 298 -0.99 10.07 -20.45
N ARG A 299 -2.18 9.54 -20.74
CA ARG A 299 -2.64 9.26 -22.10
C ARG A 299 -3.54 10.35 -22.65
N ARG A 300 -4.31 11.00 -21.77
CA ARG A 300 -5.30 12.02 -22.13
C ARG A 300 -5.02 13.28 -21.32
N LEU A 301 -4.73 14.37 -22.03
CA LEU A 301 -4.38 15.66 -21.48
C LEU A 301 -5.57 16.60 -21.69
N ILE A 302 -6.39 16.80 -20.67
CA ILE A 302 -7.65 17.53 -20.72
C ILE A 302 -7.38 18.98 -20.32
N VAL A 303 -7.61 19.90 -21.25
CA VAL A 303 -7.26 21.31 -21.06
C VAL A 303 -8.42 22.24 -21.40
N PRO A 304 -8.59 23.36 -20.70
CA PRO A 304 -9.59 24.37 -21.11
C PRO A 304 -9.36 24.78 -22.57
N GLN A 305 -10.45 24.91 -23.35
CA GLN A 305 -10.39 25.30 -24.76
C GLN A 305 -9.54 26.55 -24.99
N ALA A 306 -9.63 27.52 -24.09
CA ALA A 306 -8.86 28.77 -24.18
C ALA A 306 -7.34 28.62 -23.95
N ARG A 307 -6.88 27.43 -23.49
CA ARG A 307 -5.46 27.13 -23.24
C ARG A 307 -4.91 26.06 -24.18
N LEU A 308 -5.74 25.54 -25.10
CA LEU A 308 -5.35 24.42 -25.96
C LEU A 308 -4.08 24.70 -26.77
N ASP A 309 -4.01 25.86 -27.42
CA ASP A 309 -2.88 26.25 -28.27
C ASP A 309 -1.60 26.51 -27.43
N ASP A 310 -1.73 27.16 -26.27
CA ASP A 310 -0.61 27.40 -25.35
C ASP A 310 0.01 26.08 -24.89
N VAL A 311 -0.84 25.11 -24.48
CA VAL A 311 -0.38 23.78 -24.02
C VAL A 311 0.19 22.98 -25.19
N ALA A 312 -0.44 23.00 -26.36
CA ALA A 312 0.03 22.31 -27.56
C ALA A 312 1.43 22.78 -27.97
N GLN A 313 1.64 24.10 -27.97
CA GLN A 313 2.94 24.70 -28.27
C GLN A 313 3.99 24.32 -27.23
N ALA A 314 3.68 24.47 -25.94
CA ALA A 314 4.62 24.20 -24.85
C ALA A 314 5.05 22.71 -24.81
N LEU A 315 4.09 21.80 -24.95
CA LEU A 315 4.38 20.36 -24.98
C LEU A 315 5.19 19.96 -26.23
N SER A 316 4.79 20.44 -27.42
CA SER A 316 5.50 20.12 -28.68
C SER A 316 6.95 20.59 -28.63
N ALA A 317 7.20 21.79 -28.11
CA ALA A 317 8.54 22.33 -27.97
C ALA A 317 9.41 21.44 -27.03
N ARG A 318 8.88 21.08 -25.86
CA ARG A 318 9.61 20.26 -24.87
C ARG A 318 9.79 18.81 -25.30
N LEU A 319 8.83 18.23 -26.01
CA LEU A 319 8.95 16.86 -26.55
C LEU A 319 9.98 16.78 -27.68
N ALA A 320 10.13 17.85 -28.48
CA ALA A 320 11.16 17.94 -29.52
C ALA A 320 12.60 17.96 -28.96
N GLU A 321 12.77 18.36 -27.70
CA GLU A 321 14.08 18.37 -27.02
C GLU A 321 14.47 16.99 -26.42
N VAL A 322 13.56 16.02 -26.45
CA VAL A 322 13.81 14.70 -25.84
C VAL A 322 14.77 13.90 -26.70
N THR A 323 15.96 13.62 -26.15
CA THR A 323 16.94 12.75 -26.78
C THR A 323 16.53 11.29 -26.68
N VAL A 324 16.40 10.62 -27.84
CA VAL A 324 16.01 9.19 -27.94
C VAL A 324 17.19 8.39 -28.46
N GLY A 325 17.59 7.34 -27.74
CA GLY A 325 18.76 6.54 -28.17
C GLY A 325 19.10 5.42 -27.19
N ASP A 326 20.36 4.96 -27.27
CA ASP A 326 20.88 3.89 -26.43
C ASP A 326 20.75 4.26 -24.93
N PRO A 327 19.95 3.52 -24.14
CA PRO A 327 19.74 3.82 -22.72
C PRO A 327 21.01 3.70 -21.85
N ALA A 328 22.07 3.08 -22.35
CA ALA A 328 23.37 3.05 -21.68
C ALA A 328 24.10 4.39 -21.77
N ASP A 329 23.76 5.25 -22.72
CA ASP A 329 24.29 6.61 -22.83
C ASP A 329 23.53 7.54 -21.87
N ALA A 330 24.24 8.11 -20.90
CA ALA A 330 23.69 9.04 -19.92
C ALA A 330 23.08 10.33 -20.50
N ALA A 331 23.40 10.68 -21.74
CA ALA A 331 22.84 11.83 -22.47
C ALA A 331 21.42 11.52 -23.02
N MET A 332 21.03 10.27 -23.10
CA MET A 332 19.72 9.88 -23.60
C MET A 332 18.65 10.01 -22.51
N ARG A 333 17.60 10.74 -22.86
CA ARG A 333 16.43 10.92 -21.98
C ARG A 333 15.46 9.76 -22.06
N MET A 334 15.31 9.15 -23.22
CA MET A 334 14.38 8.07 -23.50
C MET A 334 15.06 6.95 -24.27
N GLY A 335 14.91 5.73 -23.81
CA GLY A 335 15.41 4.54 -24.45
C GLY A 335 14.40 3.88 -25.41
N ALA A 336 14.60 2.58 -25.68
CA ALA A 336 13.72 1.79 -26.52
C ALA A 336 12.50 1.25 -25.76
N LEU A 337 11.43 0.92 -26.48
CA LEU A 337 10.37 0.06 -25.97
C LEU A 337 10.94 -1.34 -25.68
N ALA A 338 10.27 -2.09 -24.80
CA ALA A 338 10.78 -3.38 -24.30
C ALA A 338 10.95 -4.48 -25.35
N SER A 339 10.35 -4.34 -26.53
CA SER A 339 10.50 -5.27 -27.66
C SER A 339 10.02 -4.65 -28.97
N HIS A 340 10.41 -5.25 -30.11
CA HIS A 340 9.86 -4.88 -31.43
C HIS A 340 8.35 -5.09 -31.48
N ALA A 341 7.84 -6.18 -30.92
CA ALA A 341 6.39 -6.45 -30.87
C ALA A 341 5.63 -5.35 -30.09
N ALA A 342 6.21 -4.85 -28.99
CA ALA A 342 5.62 -3.74 -28.23
C ALA A 342 5.61 -2.44 -29.06
N ARG A 343 6.67 -2.18 -29.84
CA ARG A 343 6.71 -1.04 -30.77
C ARG A 343 5.65 -1.15 -31.85
N ASP A 344 5.52 -2.32 -32.46
CA ASP A 344 4.58 -2.57 -33.55
C ASP A 344 3.12 -2.44 -33.07
N ASP A 345 2.79 -2.90 -31.83
CA ASP A 345 1.49 -2.67 -31.19
C ASP A 345 1.21 -1.18 -30.98
N VAL A 346 2.19 -0.41 -30.52
CA VAL A 346 2.04 1.05 -30.36
C VAL A 346 1.75 1.72 -31.70
N LEU A 347 2.45 1.34 -32.77
CA LEU A 347 2.25 1.89 -34.11
C LEU A 347 0.85 1.56 -34.66
N ASP A 348 0.36 0.35 -34.46
CA ASP A 348 -1.02 -0.05 -34.84
C ASP A 348 -2.06 0.81 -34.09
N ARG A 349 -1.91 0.93 -32.76
CA ARG A 349 -2.82 1.73 -31.93
C ARG A 349 -2.76 3.21 -32.28
N LEU A 350 -1.57 3.74 -32.57
CA LEU A 350 -1.38 5.11 -33.02
C LEU A 350 -2.10 5.35 -34.36
N ALA A 351 -2.00 4.41 -35.30
CA ALA A 351 -2.72 4.50 -36.58
C ALA A 351 -4.25 4.59 -36.38
N ARG A 352 -4.79 3.83 -35.44
CA ARG A 352 -6.22 3.90 -35.08
C ARG A 352 -6.60 5.21 -34.39
N LEU A 353 -5.78 5.74 -33.49
CA LEU A 353 -5.99 7.04 -32.84
C LEU A 353 -6.00 8.18 -33.87
N LYS A 354 -5.17 8.11 -34.92
CA LYS A 354 -5.08 9.11 -36.00
C LYS A 354 -6.33 9.19 -36.88
N ALA A 355 -7.26 8.25 -36.74
CA ALA A 355 -8.57 8.35 -37.40
C ALA A 355 -9.48 9.45 -36.78
N GLU A 356 -9.27 9.78 -35.51
CA GLU A 356 -10.08 10.76 -34.76
C GLU A 356 -9.25 11.92 -34.19
N ALA A 357 -7.92 11.85 -34.28
CA ALA A 357 -7.00 12.84 -33.75
C ALA A 357 -5.89 13.19 -34.75
N ARG A 358 -5.49 14.43 -34.82
CA ARG A 358 -4.38 14.87 -35.66
C ARG A 358 -3.06 14.93 -34.88
N VAL A 359 -1.97 14.65 -35.55
CA VAL A 359 -0.62 14.73 -34.99
C VAL A 359 -0.19 16.19 -34.84
N LEU A 360 0.32 16.54 -33.66
CA LEU A 360 0.97 17.83 -33.39
C LEU A 360 2.47 17.74 -33.51
N CYS A 361 3.09 16.68 -32.98
CA CYS A 361 4.51 16.40 -33.11
C CYS A 361 4.80 14.90 -32.95
N GLY A 362 5.98 14.45 -33.36
CA GLY A 362 6.36 13.04 -33.31
C GLY A 362 5.87 12.24 -34.51
N ASP A 363 5.25 11.06 -34.28
CA ASP A 363 4.81 10.10 -35.32
C ASP A 363 5.96 9.64 -36.22
N THR A 364 7.15 9.54 -35.67
CA THR A 364 8.36 9.11 -36.36
C THR A 364 9.19 8.19 -35.47
N ALA A 365 10.06 7.41 -36.08
CA ALA A 365 11.08 6.64 -35.38
C ALA A 365 12.48 7.20 -35.74
N PRO A 366 13.41 7.21 -34.78
CA PRO A 366 14.80 7.52 -35.11
C PRO A 366 15.41 6.42 -36.00
N ASP A 367 16.41 6.77 -36.80
CA ASP A 367 17.15 5.81 -37.64
C ASP A 367 18.10 4.95 -36.77
N LEU A 368 17.51 4.06 -35.97
CA LEU A 368 18.18 3.15 -35.05
C LEU A 368 17.65 1.73 -35.22
N PRO A 369 18.49 0.70 -35.03
CA PRO A 369 18.09 -0.70 -35.27
C PRO A 369 17.09 -1.26 -34.30
N GLY A 370 16.91 -0.62 -33.11
CA GLY A 370 16.08 -1.11 -32.02
C GLY A 370 14.60 -0.72 -32.10
N ALA A 371 13.90 -0.98 -31.04
CA ALA A 371 12.48 -0.69 -30.87
C ALA A 371 12.25 0.76 -30.39
N PHE A 372 12.84 1.72 -31.09
CA PHE A 372 12.73 3.14 -30.72
C PHE A 372 11.54 3.81 -31.40
N LEU A 373 10.91 4.75 -30.70
CA LEU A 373 9.90 5.68 -31.21
C LEU A 373 10.15 7.07 -30.64
N ASN A 374 9.87 8.11 -31.42
CA ASN A 374 9.85 9.47 -30.89
C ASN A 374 8.58 9.74 -30.08
N PRO A 375 8.62 10.59 -29.04
CA PRO A 375 7.43 11.01 -28.31
C PRO A 375 6.43 11.64 -29.27
N THR A 376 5.16 11.22 -29.19
CA THR A 376 4.08 11.63 -30.09
C THR A 376 2.97 12.31 -29.31
N LEU A 377 2.59 13.50 -29.75
CA LEU A 377 1.48 14.26 -29.23
C LEU A 377 0.39 14.38 -30.29
N LEU A 378 -0.82 14.01 -29.92
CA LEU A 378 -2.03 14.17 -30.74
C LEU A 378 -2.93 15.24 -30.15
N THR A 379 -3.90 15.74 -30.94
CA THR A 379 -5.03 16.52 -30.46
C THR A 379 -6.30 16.03 -31.11
N CYS A 380 -7.37 15.92 -30.32
CA CYS A 380 -8.70 15.56 -30.78
C CYS A 380 -9.60 16.80 -30.61
N ASP A 381 -10.10 17.33 -31.72
CA ASP A 381 -10.84 18.62 -31.73
C ASP A 381 -12.27 18.46 -31.17
N ASP A 382 -12.89 17.27 -31.29
CA ASP A 382 -14.21 16.96 -30.73
C ASP A 382 -14.15 15.70 -29.87
N PRO A 383 -13.74 15.83 -28.59
CA PRO A 383 -13.61 14.67 -27.71
C PRO A 383 -14.95 14.06 -27.30
N ASP A 384 -16.08 14.77 -27.45
CA ASP A 384 -17.41 14.24 -27.14
C ASP A 384 -17.89 13.25 -28.22
N ALA A 385 -17.51 13.45 -29.48
CA ALA A 385 -17.85 12.57 -30.60
C ALA A 385 -16.84 11.44 -30.81
N ALA A 386 -15.65 11.55 -30.23
CA ALA A 386 -14.58 10.57 -30.41
C ALA A 386 -14.74 9.36 -29.50
N SER A 387 -14.39 8.16 -29.98
CA SER A 387 -14.36 6.92 -29.20
C SER A 387 -12.94 6.42 -28.98
N ALA A 388 -12.10 6.45 -30.00
CA ALA A 388 -10.76 5.89 -29.97
C ALA A 388 -9.89 6.49 -28.87
N VAL A 389 -9.97 7.81 -28.63
CA VAL A 389 -9.19 8.50 -27.58
C VAL A 389 -9.62 8.08 -26.16
N HIS A 390 -10.81 7.52 -25.98
CA HIS A 390 -11.33 7.03 -24.71
C HIS A 390 -11.24 5.50 -24.55
N GLU A 391 -10.92 4.78 -25.63
CA GLU A 391 -10.90 3.30 -25.63
C GLU A 391 -9.51 2.72 -25.87
N ILE A 392 -8.66 3.38 -26.66
CA ILE A 392 -7.38 2.82 -27.11
C ILE A 392 -6.24 3.31 -26.23
N GLU A 393 -5.56 2.39 -25.56
CA GLU A 393 -4.29 2.66 -24.89
C GLU A 393 -3.14 2.30 -25.82
N ALA A 394 -2.44 3.30 -26.37
CA ALA A 394 -1.13 3.11 -27.00
C ALA A 394 -0.06 3.03 -25.91
N PHE A 395 0.38 1.82 -25.54
CA PHE A 395 1.32 1.59 -24.42
C PHE A 395 2.76 1.95 -24.80
N GLY A 396 2.96 3.23 -25.11
CA GLY A 396 4.20 3.83 -25.60
C GLY A 396 4.23 5.35 -25.38
N PRO A 397 5.15 6.07 -26.01
CA PRO A 397 5.33 7.51 -25.77
C PRO A 397 4.29 8.35 -26.55
N VAL A 398 3.01 8.10 -26.29
CA VAL A 398 1.87 8.71 -27.00
C VAL A 398 0.88 9.31 -26.00
N ALA A 399 0.47 10.56 -26.24
CA ALA A 399 -0.61 11.22 -25.49
C ALA A 399 -1.47 12.06 -26.43
N THR A 400 -2.75 12.31 -26.01
CA THR A 400 -3.72 13.10 -26.77
C THR A 400 -4.23 14.27 -25.95
N LEU A 401 -4.17 15.48 -26.53
CA LEU A 401 -4.81 16.69 -25.99
C LEU A 401 -6.30 16.66 -26.30
N LEU A 402 -7.12 16.95 -25.28
CA LEU A 402 -8.58 16.99 -25.33
C LEU A 402 -9.06 18.35 -24.80
N PRO A 403 -9.71 19.19 -25.61
CA PRO A 403 -10.28 20.45 -25.13
C PRO A 403 -11.49 20.19 -24.24
N CYS A 404 -11.65 20.99 -23.19
CA CYS A 404 -12.86 21.00 -22.36
C CYS A 404 -13.48 22.39 -22.26
N ARG A 405 -14.79 22.44 -22.10
CA ARG A 405 -15.55 23.69 -22.00
C ARG A 405 -15.47 24.30 -20.60
N ASP A 406 -15.57 23.44 -19.59
CA ASP A 406 -15.57 23.80 -18.18
C ASP A 406 -15.07 22.62 -17.33
N THR A 407 -15.03 22.81 -16.02
CA THR A 407 -14.54 21.82 -15.03
C THR A 407 -15.41 20.56 -14.99
N ALA A 408 -16.73 20.69 -15.14
CA ALA A 408 -17.64 19.55 -15.14
C ALA A 408 -17.42 18.69 -16.38
N HIS A 409 -17.23 19.32 -17.54
CA HIS A 409 -16.90 18.63 -18.79
C HIS A 409 -15.51 17.97 -18.71
N ALA A 410 -14.53 18.61 -18.08
CA ALA A 410 -13.23 18.00 -17.86
C ALA A 410 -13.32 16.68 -17.05
N ALA A 411 -14.14 16.68 -15.99
CA ALA A 411 -14.41 15.47 -15.21
C ALA A 411 -15.13 14.39 -16.04
N GLN A 412 -16.10 14.76 -16.86
CA GLN A 412 -16.80 13.83 -17.77
C GLN A 412 -15.82 13.17 -18.75
N LEU A 413 -14.95 13.95 -19.39
CA LEU A 413 -13.93 13.43 -20.30
C LEU A 413 -12.92 12.50 -19.57
N ALA A 414 -12.52 12.88 -18.35
CA ALA A 414 -11.64 12.03 -17.55
C ALA A 414 -12.29 10.67 -17.26
N ASN A 415 -13.57 10.64 -16.92
CA ASN A 415 -14.33 9.45 -16.59
C ASN A 415 -14.68 8.58 -17.81
N ALA A 416 -14.65 9.13 -19.02
CA ALA A 416 -15.06 8.43 -20.26
C ALA A 416 -14.20 7.19 -20.60
N SER A 417 -13.04 7.01 -19.96
CA SER A 417 -12.19 5.82 -20.14
C SER A 417 -12.77 4.52 -19.61
N GLY A 418 -13.84 4.53 -18.84
CA GLY A 418 -14.38 3.35 -18.19
C GLY A 418 -13.56 2.84 -17.00
N GLY A 419 -12.68 3.67 -16.47
CA GLY A 419 -11.80 3.41 -15.32
C GLY A 419 -10.33 3.64 -15.61
N SER A 420 -9.57 4.07 -14.61
CA SER A 420 -8.10 4.21 -14.71
C SER A 420 -7.40 4.04 -13.37
N LEU A 421 -6.09 3.88 -13.41
CA LEU A 421 -5.23 3.81 -12.22
C LEU A 421 -5.09 5.16 -11.55
N VAL A 422 -4.98 6.24 -12.34
CA VAL A 422 -4.77 7.59 -11.81
C VAL A 422 -5.35 8.67 -12.73
N ALA A 423 -5.89 9.72 -12.13
CA ALA A 423 -6.10 11.00 -12.80
C ALA A 423 -5.43 12.10 -12.01
N SER A 424 -4.95 13.14 -12.72
CA SER A 424 -4.34 14.32 -12.09
C SER A 424 -5.13 15.57 -12.36
N LEU A 425 -5.06 16.49 -11.41
CA LEU A 425 -5.62 17.82 -11.53
C LEU A 425 -4.58 18.88 -11.11
N PHE A 426 -4.32 19.83 -11.97
CA PHE A 426 -3.37 20.92 -11.72
C PHE A 426 -4.14 22.22 -11.50
N THR A 427 -4.32 22.62 -10.24
CA THR A 427 -5.11 23.78 -9.83
C THR A 427 -4.66 24.30 -8.48
N LYS A 428 -4.74 25.61 -8.27
CA LYS A 428 -4.60 26.25 -6.94
C LYS A 428 -5.95 26.53 -6.28
N ASP A 429 -7.07 26.30 -6.99
CA ASP A 429 -8.43 26.54 -6.49
C ASP A 429 -8.97 25.29 -5.76
N ALA A 430 -9.18 25.43 -4.45
CA ALA A 430 -9.69 24.35 -3.61
C ALA A 430 -11.14 23.94 -3.96
N GLY A 431 -11.96 24.85 -4.49
CA GLY A 431 -13.31 24.58 -4.97
C GLY A 431 -13.28 23.66 -6.18
N VAL A 432 -12.46 24.01 -7.18
CA VAL A 432 -12.20 23.17 -8.36
C VAL A 432 -11.68 21.80 -7.96
N ALA A 433 -10.70 21.74 -7.04
CA ALA A 433 -10.13 20.48 -6.55
C ALA A 433 -11.20 19.58 -5.91
N ARG A 434 -12.07 20.15 -5.06
CA ARG A 434 -13.17 19.44 -4.42
C ARG A 434 -14.19 18.93 -5.45
N ASP A 435 -14.63 19.77 -6.36
CA ASP A 435 -15.71 19.45 -7.31
C ASP A 435 -15.27 18.37 -8.32
N VAL A 436 -14.06 18.47 -8.86
CA VAL A 436 -13.46 17.43 -9.73
C VAL A 436 -13.27 16.12 -8.96
N THR A 437 -12.78 16.19 -7.72
CA THR A 437 -12.59 14.98 -6.89
C THR A 437 -13.92 14.25 -6.68
N LEU A 438 -14.98 14.96 -6.29
CA LEU A 438 -16.28 14.34 -6.03
C LEU A 438 -16.93 13.79 -7.32
N ALA A 439 -16.69 14.44 -8.46
CA ALA A 439 -17.20 13.99 -9.75
C ALA A 439 -16.44 12.77 -10.33
N SER A 440 -15.17 12.57 -9.93
CA SER A 440 -14.28 11.61 -10.62
C SER A 440 -13.75 10.48 -9.75
N ALA A 441 -13.77 10.59 -8.42
CA ALA A 441 -13.12 9.61 -7.53
C ALA A 441 -13.60 8.16 -7.72
N ALA A 442 -14.86 7.95 -8.09
CA ALA A 442 -15.41 6.62 -8.36
C ALA A 442 -14.86 5.95 -9.65
N HIS A 443 -14.23 6.73 -10.52
CA HIS A 443 -13.75 6.26 -11.84
C HIS A 443 -12.23 6.03 -11.88
N HIS A 444 -11.50 6.41 -10.82
CA HIS A 444 -10.04 6.35 -10.78
C HIS A 444 -9.56 5.70 -9.48
N GLY A 445 -8.48 4.95 -9.55
CA GLY A 445 -7.87 4.37 -8.35
C GLY A 445 -7.23 5.43 -7.46
N ARG A 446 -6.67 6.47 -8.08
CA ARG A 446 -6.01 7.58 -7.39
C ARG A 446 -6.28 8.92 -8.07
N LEU A 447 -6.49 9.96 -7.28
CA LEU A 447 -6.52 11.34 -7.75
C LEU A 447 -5.27 12.06 -7.21
N TYR A 448 -4.48 12.63 -8.12
CA TYR A 448 -3.27 13.38 -7.82
C TYR A 448 -3.52 14.87 -8.05
N ILE A 449 -3.67 15.62 -6.97
CA ILE A 449 -4.00 17.04 -7.02
C ILE A 449 -2.72 17.84 -6.79
N MET A 450 -2.31 18.62 -7.79
CA MET A 450 -1.04 19.31 -7.83
C MET A 450 -1.21 20.82 -7.92
N ASN A 451 -0.40 21.51 -7.15
CA ASN A 451 -0.23 22.96 -7.21
C ASN A 451 1.20 23.34 -6.80
N ARG A 452 1.53 24.62 -6.92
CA ARG A 452 2.84 25.16 -6.56
C ARG A 452 3.28 24.90 -5.11
N THR A 453 2.34 24.75 -4.20
CA THR A 453 2.63 24.49 -2.77
C THR A 453 3.08 23.06 -2.53
N ALA A 454 2.43 22.09 -3.18
CA ALA A 454 2.76 20.67 -3.05
C ALA A 454 3.98 20.25 -3.92
N ALA A 455 4.25 20.97 -5.00
CA ALA A 455 5.25 20.60 -6.01
C ALA A 455 6.67 20.31 -5.47
N PRO A 456 7.21 21.04 -4.46
CA PRO A 456 8.56 20.78 -3.96
C PRO A 456 8.75 19.40 -3.31
N GLU A 457 7.67 18.79 -2.80
CA GLU A 457 7.71 17.49 -2.10
C GLU A 457 6.96 16.39 -2.87
N ALA A 458 6.39 16.72 -4.02
CA ALA A 458 5.57 15.81 -4.80
C ALA A 458 6.39 14.69 -5.43
N THR A 459 5.81 13.50 -5.47
CA THR A 459 6.43 12.30 -6.04
C THR A 459 6.12 12.09 -7.53
N GLY A 460 5.24 12.92 -8.10
CA GLY A 460 4.81 12.85 -9.50
C GLY A 460 3.56 12.01 -9.72
N HIS A 461 2.86 12.31 -10.82
CA HIS A 461 1.63 11.64 -11.25
C HIS A 461 1.79 10.12 -11.29
N GLY A 462 2.86 9.67 -11.88
CA GLY A 462 3.06 8.27 -12.17
C GLY A 462 3.73 7.46 -11.07
N SER A 463 3.86 7.97 -9.84
CA SER A 463 4.51 7.27 -8.73
C SER A 463 3.48 6.62 -7.81
N PRO A 464 3.23 5.29 -7.92
CA PRO A 464 2.37 4.60 -6.98
C PRO A 464 3.12 4.43 -5.66
N LEU A 465 2.64 5.12 -4.63
CA LEU A 465 3.21 4.99 -3.30
C LEU A 465 2.62 3.77 -2.60
N PRO A 466 3.44 2.89 -1.98
CA PRO A 466 2.93 1.71 -1.30
C PRO A 466 2.00 2.00 -0.11
N HIS A 467 1.99 3.24 0.41
CA HIS A 467 1.03 3.68 1.42
C HIS A 467 -0.40 3.78 0.88
N MET A 468 -0.53 4.08 -0.42
CA MET A 468 -1.79 4.37 -1.10
C MET A 468 -2.13 3.22 -2.05
N ILE A 469 -3.40 3.10 -2.41
CA ILE A 469 -3.84 2.12 -3.38
C ILE A 469 -3.13 2.32 -4.73
N HIS A 470 -2.72 1.22 -5.35
CA HIS A 470 -2.41 1.09 -6.75
C HIS A 470 -3.37 0.06 -7.36
N GLY A 471 -4.17 0.50 -8.29
CA GLY A 471 -5.29 -0.23 -8.88
C GLY A 471 -6.32 0.77 -9.37
N GLY A 472 -7.42 0.30 -9.91
CA GLY A 472 -8.49 1.18 -10.38
C GLY A 472 -9.72 0.39 -10.83
N PRO A 473 -10.87 1.06 -10.91
CA PRO A 473 -12.13 0.42 -11.28
C PRO A 473 -12.18 0.11 -12.78
N GLY A 474 -13.17 -0.68 -13.17
CA GLY A 474 -13.52 -0.95 -14.57
C GLY A 474 -12.37 -1.56 -15.36
N ARG A 475 -11.99 -0.91 -16.46
CA ARG A 475 -10.91 -1.38 -17.33
C ARG A 475 -9.54 -1.50 -16.64
N ALA A 476 -9.30 -0.78 -15.56
CA ALA A 476 -8.07 -0.91 -14.77
C ALA A 476 -8.01 -2.23 -13.96
N GLY A 477 -9.03 -3.06 -14.03
CA GLY A 477 -9.02 -4.43 -13.50
C GLY A 477 -9.82 -4.63 -12.22
N GLY A 478 -10.19 -3.58 -11.51
CA GLY A 478 -10.92 -3.66 -10.23
C GLY A 478 -10.08 -4.23 -9.09
N GLY A 479 -8.77 -4.42 -9.30
CA GLY A 479 -7.83 -4.88 -8.29
C GLY A 479 -7.44 -3.77 -7.32
N GLU A 480 -6.93 -4.17 -6.16
CA GLU A 480 -6.34 -3.28 -5.18
C GLU A 480 -4.96 -3.83 -4.83
N GLU A 481 -3.92 -3.21 -5.37
CA GLU A 481 -2.52 -3.53 -5.06
C GLU A 481 -1.91 -2.42 -4.20
N LEU A 482 -0.83 -2.71 -3.49
CA LEU A 482 -0.25 -1.79 -2.52
C LEU A 482 -1.28 -1.42 -1.43
N GLY A 483 -1.56 -0.15 -1.21
CA GLY A 483 -2.61 0.28 -0.25
C GLY A 483 -2.29 0.00 1.22
N GLY A 484 -1.02 -0.10 1.57
CA GLY A 484 -0.58 -0.41 2.92
C GLY A 484 -1.05 -1.78 3.40
N ILE A 485 -1.60 -1.84 4.60
CA ILE A 485 -2.04 -3.12 5.20
C ILE A 485 -3.20 -3.76 4.42
N ARG A 486 -4.01 -3.00 3.70
CA ARG A 486 -5.07 -3.59 2.85
C ARG A 486 -4.50 -4.53 1.79
N GLY A 487 -3.36 -4.19 1.18
CA GLY A 487 -2.66 -5.08 0.25
C GLY A 487 -2.17 -6.38 0.90
N VAL A 488 -1.79 -6.34 2.18
CA VAL A 488 -1.44 -7.54 2.96
C VAL A 488 -2.67 -8.40 3.23
N LEU A 489 -3.79 -7.76 3.61
CA LEU A 489 -5.06 -8.44 3.89
C LEU A 489 -5.64 -9.17 2.66
N HIS A 490 -5.26 -8.77 1.45
CA HIS A 490 -5.61 -9.52 0.23
C HIS A 490 -5.15 -10.98 0.29
N TYR A 491 -4.00 -11.26 0.90
CA TYR A 491 -3.43 -12.61 1.09
C TYR A 491 -3.87 -13.27 2.42
N MET A 492 -4.88 -12.73 3.08
CA MET A 492 -5.37 -13.23 4.37
C MET A 492 -6.87 -13.51 4.30
N GLN A 493 -7.32 -14.53 5.03
CA GLN A 493 -8.74 -14.84 5.17
C GLN A 493 -9.32 -14.07 6.35
N ARG A 494 -10.32 -13.24 6.08
CA ARG A 494 -11.14 -12.58 7.10
C ARG A 494 -12.18 -13.56 7.62
N THR A 495 -12.23 -13.76 8.95
CA THR A 495 -13.12 -14.71 9.59
C THR A 495 -13.79 -14.06 10.80
N ALA A 496 -15.10 -14.22 10.92
CA ALA A 496 -15.83 -13.83 12.14
C ALA A 496 -15.67 -14.95 13.18
N ILE A 497 -15.11 -14.62 14.34
CA ILE A 497 -15.07 -15.51 15.51
C ILE A 497 -16.11 -15.06 16.52
N GLN A 498 -16.78 -16.02 17.18
CA GLN A 498 -17.82 -15.75 18.15
C GLN A 498 -17.62 -16.66 19.37
N GLY A 499 -17.73 -16.09 20.57
CA GLY A 499 -17.50 -16.85 21.79
C GLY A 499 -17.58 -16.02 23.05
N SER A 500 -17.15 -16.61 24.16
CA SER A 500 -16.98 -15.88 25.42
C SER A 500 -15.76 -14.93 25.33
N PRO A 501 -15.73 -13.87 26.15
CA PRO A 501 -14.58 -12.98 26.23
C PRO A 501 -13.24 -13.71 26.39
N ASP A 502 -13.17 -14.73 27.25
CA ASP A 502 -11.93 -15.50 27.48
C ASP A 502 -11.45 -16.23 26.24
N MET A 503 -12.35 -16.84 25.47
CA MET A 503 -11.99 -17.55 24.25
C MET A 503 -11.48 -16.59 23.17
N LEU A 504 -12.15 -15.44 23.03
CA LEU A 504 -11.71 -14.43 22.08
C LEU A 504 -10.37 -13.82 22.49
N SER A 505 -10.17 -13.57 23.80
CA SER A 505 -8.89 -13.08 24.32
C SER A 505 -7.73 -14.05 24.06
N ALA A 506 -7.97 -15.33 24.25
CA ALA A 506 -6.96 -16.37 23.98
C ALA A 506 -6.59 -16.45 22.49
N ILE A 507 -7.57 -16.30 21.58
CA ILE A 507 -7.35 -16.36 20.13
C ILE A 507 -6.60 -15.12 19.64
N THR A 508 -6.95 -13.93 20.18
CA THR A 508 -6.44 -12.65 19.68
C THR A 508 -5.19 -12.14 20.42
N GLU A 509 -4.77 -12.87 21.46
CA GLU A 509 -3.67 -12.43 22.35
C GLU A 509 -3.86 -10.99 22.86
N THR A 510 -5.14 -10.62 23.08
CA THR A 510 -5.56 -9.30 23.55
C THR A 510 -6.67 -9.47 24.57
N TRP A 511 -6.51 -8.92 25.77
CA TRP A 511 -7.56 -8.99 26.77
C TRP A 511 -8.82 -8.23 26.30
N ILE A 512 -9.94 -8.90 26.38
CA ILE A 512 -11.26 -8.39 26.00
C ILE A 512 -12.08 -8.20 27.28
N LYS A 513 -12.77 -7.08 27.40
CA LYS A 513 -13.60 -6.75 28.57
C LYS A 513 -14.60 -7.86 28.87
N GLY A 514 -14.60 -8.34 30.10
CA GLY A 514 -15.39 -9.49 30.54
C GLY A 514 -14.61 -10.80 30.59
N SER A 515 -13.36 -10.84 30.12
CA SER A 515 -12.46 -11.95 30.35
C SER A 515 -11.99 -12.02 31.79
N ALA A 516 -11.54 -13.19 32.21
CA ALA A 516 -10.97 -13.41 33.54
C ALA A 516 -9.79 -12.46 33.79
N GLU A 517 -9.71 -11.98 35.02
CA GLU A 517 -8.60 -11.18 35.50
C GLU A 517 -7.53 -12.10 36.10
N VAL A 518 -6.27 -11.77 35.84
CA VAL A 518 -5.11 -12.47 36.40
C VAL A 518 -4.50 -11.62 37.49
N THR A 519 -4.29 -12.16 38.68
CA THR A 519 -3.56 -11.49 39.76
C THR A 519 -2.09 -11.89 39.71
N GLY A 520 -1.22 -10.92 39.52
CA GLY A 520 0.23 -11.12 39.57
C GLY A 520 0.74 -11.24 41.02
N PRO A 521 1.98 -11.76 41.21
CA PRO A 521 2.58 -11.89 42.56
C PRO A 521 2.96 -10.51 43.15
N ASP A 522 3.29 -9.54 42.30
CA ASP A 522 3.75 -8.20 42.67
C ASP A 522 2.99 -7.16 41.83
N HIS A 523 3.18 -5.87 42.16
CA HIS A 523 2.63 -4.79 41.36
C HIS A 523 3.16 -4.87 39.90
N PRO A 524 2.30 -4.80 38.87
CA PRO A 524 2.71 -5.05 37.48
C PRO A 524 3.78 -4.07 36.99
N PHE A 525 3.86 -2.85 37.56
CA PHE A 525 4.92 -1.89 37.20
C PHE A 525 6.30 -2.23 37.78
N GLN A 526 6.39 -3.22 38.67
CA GLN A 526 7.66 -3.80 39.14
C GLN A 526 8.10 -5.04 38.34
N ARG A 527 7.30 -5.44 37.33
CA ARG A 527 7.55 -6.62 36.51
C ARG A 527 8.04 -6.25 35.13
N THR A 528 8.96 -7.02 34.61
CA THR A 528 9.50 -6.84 33.26
C THR A 528 8.44 -7.14 32.19
N PHE A 529 8.70 -6.68 30.97
CA PHE A 529 7.81 -6.95 29.84
C PHE A 529 7.51 -8.46 29.67
N ARG A 530 8.49 -9.32 29.96
CA ARG A 530 8.31 -10.78 29.81
C ARG A 530 7.45 -11.36 30.91
N GLU A 531 7.54 -10.84 32.12
CA GLU A 531 6.85 -11.33 33.32
C GLU A 531 5.37 -10.91 33.36
N ILE A 532 5.00 -9.75 32.77
CA ILE A 532 3.62 -9.27 32.73
C ILE A 532 2.80 -10.21 31.85
N ALA A 533 1.64 -10.65 32.36
CA ALA A 533 0.67 -11.46 31.64
C ALA A 533 -0.49 -10.61 31.07
N ILE A 534 -1.01 -11.00 29.90
CA ILE A 534 -2.25 -10.42 29.38
C ILE A 534 -3.39 -10.77 30.34
N GLY A 535 -4.26 -9.78 30.67
CA GLY A 535 -5.31 -9.92 31.68
C GLY A 535 -4.83 -9.65 33.12
N GLU A 536 -3.53 -9.43 33.35
CA GLU A 536 -3.03 -9.08 34.66
C GLU A 536 -3.63 -7.75 35.13
N THR A 537 -4.28 -7.76 36.29
CA THR A 537 -5.15 -6.69 36.75
C THR A 537 -4.81 -6.28 38.18
N ILE A 538 -4.82 -4.97 38.41
CA ILE A 538 -4.83 -4.40 39.74
C ILE A 538 -6.09 -3.56 39.96
N HIS A 539 -6.59 -3.57 41.20
CA HIS A 539 -7.63 -2.70 41.70
C HIS A 539 -7.05 -1.76 42.74
N THR A 540 -7.25 -0.46 42.55
CA THR A 540 -6.73 0.55 43.48
C THR A 540 -7.69 0.80 44.64
N PRO A 541 -7.22 1.32 45.78
CA PRO A 541 -8.07 1.96 46.75
C PRO A 541 -8.87 3.10 46.12
N ALA A 542 -10.00 3.44 46.73
CA ALA A 542 -10.80 4.59 46.32
C ALA A 542 -10.18 5.90 46.85
N ARG A 543 -10.30 6.98 46.06
CA ARG A 543 -9.93 8.35 46.43
C ARG A 543 -11.15 9.27 46.30
N THR A 544 -11.47 10.01 47.38
CA THR A 544 -12.53 11.03 47.34
C THR A 544 -12.02 12.26 46.58
N VAL A 545 -12.84 12.77 45.68
CA VAL A 545 -12.60 14.02 44.94
C VAL A 545 -13.27 15.15 45.72
N THR A 546 -12.47 16.05 46.29
CA THR A 546 -12.97 17.16 47.09
C THR A 546 -13.19 18.41 46.22
N LEU A 547 -13.99 19.33 46.76
CA LEU A 547 -14.14 20.65 46.13
C LEU A 547 -12.80 21.41 46.09
N GLU A 548 -11.97 21.26 47.14
CA GLU A 548 -10.62 21.84 47.21
C GLU A 548 -9.71 21.32 46.11
N ASP A 549 -9.78 20.01 45.80
CA ASP A 549 -9.04 19.40 44.66
C ASP A 549 -9.41 20.07 43.34
N ILE A 550 -10.70 20.30 43.11
CA ILE A 550 -11.20 20.93 41.87
C ILE A 550 -10.73 22.38 41.77
N GLU A 551 -10.87 23.14 42.84
CA GLU A 551 -10.44 24.54 42.89
C GLU A 551 -8.91 24.70 42.82
N HIS A 552 -8.18 23.77 43.45
CA HIS A 552 -6.73 23.73 43.34
C HIS A 552 -6.29 23.45 41.91
N PHE A 553 -6.89 22.45 41.28
CA PHE A 553 -6.58 22.07 39.88
C PHE A 553 -6.90 23.22 38.92
N ALA A 554 -8.04 23.90 39.09
CA ALA A 554 -8.40 25.06 38.30
C ALA A 554 -7.37 26.20 38.44
N ARG A 555 -6.95 26.51 39.67
CA ARG A 555 -5.90 27.54 39.91
C ARG A 555 -4.54 27.14 39.33
N PHE A 556 -4.19 25.85 39.44
CA PHE A 556 -2.90 25.33 38.98
C PHE A 556 -2.81 25.30 37.48
N THR A 557 -3.88 24.90 36.79
CA THR A 557 -3.89 24.71 35.31
C THR A 557 -4.40 25.93 34.55
N GLY A 558 -5.18 26.80 35.20
CA GLY A 558 -5.91 27.90 34.56
C GLY A 558 -7.25 27.46 33.95
N ASP A 559 -7.65 26.19 34.08
CA ASP A 559 -8.94 25.70 33.60
C ASP A 559 -10.07 26.09 34.56
N THR A 560 -10.60 27.28 34.35
CA THR A 560 -11.67 27.87 35.16
C THR A 560 -13.04 27.79 34.45
N PHE A 561 -13.26 26.76 33.65
CA PHE A 561 -14.53 26.57 32.99
C PHE A 561 -15.68 26.50 34.02
N TYR A 562 -16.79 27.15 33.71
CA TYR A 562 -17.91 27.37 34.63
C TYR A 562 -18.40 26.08 35.33
N ALA A 563 -18.41 24.95 34.61
CA ALA A 563 -18.87 23.66 35.18
C ALA A 563 -18.04 23.21 36.40
N HIS A 564 -16.81 23.71 36.54
CA HIS A 564 -15.91 23.41 37.67
C HIS A 564 -15.99 24.49 38.76
N MET A 565 -16.36 25.72 38.41
CA MET A 565 -16.17 26.88 39.29
C MET A 565 -17.48 27.48 39.78
N ASP A 566 -18.58 27.36 39.04
CA ASP A 566 -19.86 28.01 39.33
C ASP A 566 -20.97 26.96 39.45
N ASP A 567 -21.51 26.77 40.65
CA ASP A 567 -22.51 25.77 40.94
C ASP A 567 -23.87 26.08 40.28
N GLU A 568 -24.25 27.36 40.23
CA GLU A 568 -25.52 27.78 39.61
C GLU A 568 -25.48 27.57 38.09
N ALA A 569 -24.40 28.03 37.43
CA ALA A 569 -24.19 27.84 36.02
C ALA A 569 -24.04 26.33 35.65
N ALA A 570 -23.36 25.54 36.47
CA ALA A 570 -23.24 24.11 36.28
C ALA A 570 -24.60 23.40 36.35
N ARG A 571 -25.44 23.72 37.34
CA ARG A 571 -26.79 23.16 37.48
C ARG A 571 -27.74 23.58 36.35
N ALA A 572 -27.49 24.72 35.73
CA ALA A 572 -28.27 25.16 34.56
C ALA A 572 -27.96 24.31 33.31
N ASN A 573 -26.85 23.57 33.29
CA ASN A 573 -26.51 22.65 32.22
C ASN A 573 -27.17 21.28 32.48
N PRO A 574 -27.94 20.72 31.52
CA PRO A 574 -28.67 19.47 31.71
C PRO A 574 -27.78 18.23 31.94
N PHE A 575 -26.47 18.33 31.67
CA PHE A 575 -25.52 17.23 31.84
C PHE A 575 -24.83 17.20 33.21
N PHE A 576 -24.95 18.27 34.02
CA PHE A 576 -24.23 18.36 35.29
C PHE A 576 -25.19 18.49 36.48
N PRO A 577 -24.99 17.72 37.53
CA PRO A 577 -25.82 17.82 38.75
C PRO A 577 -25.46 19.04 39.63
N GLY A 578 -24.39 19.74 39.30
CA GLY A 578 -23.74 20.83 39.96
C GLY A 578 -22.29 20.93 39.52
N ARG A 579 -21.43 21.51 40.32
CA ARG A 579 -19.99 21.55 40.01
C ARG A 579 -19.43 20.15 39.87
N VAL A 580 -18.58 19.94 38.85
CA VAL A 580 -17.98 18.63 38.51
C VAL A 580 -16.47 18.72 38.41
N ALA A 581 -15.77 17.64 38.64
CA ALA A 581 -14.32 17.54 38.47
C ALA A 581 -13.92 17.66 36.99
N HIS A 582 -12.77 18.28 36.76
CA HIS A 582 -12.12 18.29 35.44
C HIS A 582 -11.79 16.87 35.00
N GLY A 583 -12.02 16.54 33.74
CA GLY A 583 -11.62 15.24 33.22
C GLY A 583 -10.12 14.97 33.37
N TYR A 584 -9.27 15.96 33.17
CA TYR A 584 -7.82 15.85 33.36
C TYR A 584 -7.41 15.68 34.83
N LEU A 585 -8.15 16.25 35.80
CA LEU A 585 -7.95 15.97 37.20
C LEU A 585 -8.19 14.50 37.52
N LEU A 586 -9.26 13.91 36.96
CA LEU A 586 -9.56 12.48 37.14
C LEU A 586 -8.46 11.59 36.58
N LEU A 587 -7.89 11.92 35.40
CA LEU A 587 -6.76 11.20 34.84
C LEU A 587 -5.51 11.31 35.71
N SER A 588 -5.24 12.49 36.25
CA SER A 588 -4.10 12.75 37.16
C SER A 588 -4.24 11.96 38.46
N PHE A 589 -5.46 11.90 39.01
CA PHE A 589 -5.75 11.09 40.18
C PHE A 589 -5.66 9.60 39.91
N ALA A 590 -6.13 9.16 38.75
CA ALA A 590 -6.01 7.77 38.31
C ALA A 590 -4.54 7.35 38.24
N ALA A 591 -3.69 8.17 37.62
CA ALA A 591 -2.25 7.91 37.56
C ALA A 591 -1.63 7.79 38.96
N GLY A 592 -1.99 8.70 39.88
CA GLY A 592 -1.54 8.64 41.27
C GLY A 592 -2.03 7.42 42.05
N LEU A 593 -3.19 6.84 41.69
CA LEU A 593 -3.75 5.65 42.33
C LEU A 593 -3.05 4.35 41.93
N PHE A 594 -2.66 4.22 40.66
CA PHE A 594 -2.03 2.99 40.18
C PHE A 594 -0.50 3.10 40.02
N VAL A 595 0.11 4.23 40.31
CA VAL A 595 1.58 4.39 40.20
C VAL A 595 2.32 3.53 41.22
N GLN A 596 3.43 2.95 40.79
CA GLN A 596 4.45 2.40 41.67
C GLN A 596 5.61 3.41 41.72
N PRO A 597 5.87 4.06 42.86
CA PRO A 597 6.82 5.16 42.93
C PRO A 597 8.29 4.74 42.85
N ASP A 598 8.62 3.49 43.19
CA ASP A 598 9.98 2.98 43.17
C ASP A 598 10.49 2.75 41.75
N PRO A 599 11.79 2.94 41.47
CA PRO A 599 12.36 2.59 40.18
C PRO A 599 12.11 1.14 39.82
N GLY A 600 11.66 0.92 38.58
CA GLY A 600 11.29 -0.41 38.07
C GLY A 600 11.43 -0.53 36.57
N PRO A 601 10.94 -1.66 35.99
CA PRO A 601 11.03 -1.92 34.56
C PRO A 601 10.20 -0.98 33.68
N VAL A 602 9.21 -0.27 34.23
CA VAL A 602 8.45 0.74 33.49
C VAL A 602 9.34 1.96 33.27
N LEU A 603 9.68 2.22 32.00
CA LEU A 603 10.62 3.26 31.59
C LEU A 603 9.93 4.61 31.36
N ALA A 604 8.71 4.59 30.81
CA ALA A 604 7.94 5.79 30.51
C ALA A 604 6.47 5.46 30.20
N ASN A 605 5.60 6.43 30.40
CA ASN A 605 4.28 6.48 29.76
C ASN A 605 4.46 7.08 28.37
N THR A 606 3.93 6.43 27.33
CA THR A 606 4.13 6.84 25.95
C THR A 606 2.88 7.40 25.29
N GLY A 607 1.70 7.20 25.89
CA GLY A 607 0.46 7.74 25.32
C GLY A 607 -0.80 7.27 26.04
N LEU A 608 -1.90 7.88 25.61
CA LEU A 608 -3.26 7.52 25.97
C LEU A 608 -4.09 7.35 24.68
N ASN A 609 -4.81 6.24 24.57
CA ASN A 609 -5.72 6.00 23.47
C ASN A 609 -7.15 5.86 23.96
N ALA A 610 -8.12 6.06 23.08
CA ALA A 610 -9.54 5.76 23.28
C ALA A 610 -10.13 6.31 24.59
N LEU A 611 -9.68 7.51 25.02
CA LEU A 611 -10.19 8.15 26.22
C LEU A 611 -11.64 8.57 26.05
N SER A 612 -12.51 8.15 26.98
CA SER A 612 -13.90 8.59 27.07
C SER A 612 -14.27 8.90 28.50
N PHE A 613 -15.00 10.01 28.72
CA PHE A 613 -15.66 10.35 29.97
C PHE A 613 -17.14 10.04 29.83
N GLN A 614 -17.69 9.26 30.76
CA GLN A 614 -19.06 8.71 30.65
C GLN A 614 -20.01 9.27 31.68
N LYS A 615 -19.53 9.53 32.89
CA LYS A 615 -20.30 10.16 33.96
C LYS A 615 -19.50 11.32 34.60
N PRO A 616 -20.15 12.42 34.94
CA PRO A 616 -19.52 13.47 35.73
C PRO A 616 -19.23 12.95 37.17
N VAL A 617 -18.16 13.49 37.76
CA VAL A 617 -17.78 13.24 39.15
C VAL A 617 -17.96 14.53 39.93
N SER A 618 -18.82 14.51 40.93
CA SER A 618 -19.11 15.66 41.80
C SER A 618 -18.17 15.75 43.01
N PRO A 619 -17.99 16.93 43.64
CA PRO A 619 -17.32 17.02 44.91
C PRO A 619 -17.97 16.09 45.95
N GLY A 620 -17.16 15.24 46.61
CA GLY A 620 -17.59 14.22 47.55
C GLY A 620 -17.69 12.83 46.96
N ASP A 621 -17.75 12.68 45.63
CA ASP A 621 -17.66 11.36 44.99
C ASP A 621 -16.26 10.75 45.19
N SER A 622 -16.20 9.43 45.16
CA SER A 622 -14.91 8.72 45.20
C SER A 622 -14.68 8.01 43.87
N ILE A 623 -13.43 7.94 43.45
CA ILE A 623 -13.02 7.19 42.25
C ILE A 623 -12.04 6.08 42.62
N ALA A 624 -12.16 4.93 41.95
CA ALA A 624 -11.20 3.83 41.99
C ALA A 624 -10.83 3.41 40.57
N VAL A 625 -9.66 2.82 40.41
CA VAL A 625 -9.17 2.39 39.09
C VAL A 625 -8.99 0.89 39.06
N ARG A 626 -9.48 0.28 38.00
CA ARG A 626 -9.09 -1.05 37.56
C ARG A 626 -8.13 -0.88 36.39
N LEU A 627 -6.90 -1.39 36.51
CA LEU A 627 -5.89 -1.36 35.45
C LEU A 627 -5.56 -2.78 35.02
N THR A 628 -5.85 -3.13 33.77
CA THR A 628 -5.68 -4.49 33.22
C THR A 628 -4.73 -4.48 32.04
N CYS A 629 -3.74 -5.37 32.02
CA CYS A 629 -2.86 -5.56 30.85
C CYS A 629 -3.68 -6.07 29.67
N LYS A 630 -3.89 -5.18 28.68
CA LYS A 630 -4.71 -5.48 27.50
C LYS A 630 -3.91 -6.17 26.41
N ARG A 631 -2.71 -5.66 26.10
CA ARG A 631 -1.88 -6.12 24.99
C ARG A 631 -0.41 -5.82 25.26
N LYS A 632 0.44 -6.66 24.70
CA LYS A 632 1.90 -6.50 24.74
C LYS A 632 2.46 -6.47 23.32
N THR A 633 3.37 -5.54 23.04
CA THR A 633 3.99 -5.40 21.70
C THR A 633 5.49 -5.22 21.85
N ALA A 634 6.29 -6.13 21.29
CA ALA A 634 7.74 -5.97 21.26
C ALA A 634 8.13 -4.78 20.36
N ARG A 635 8.96 -3.86 20.86
CA ARG A 635 9.37 -2.66 20.12
C ARG A 635 10.82 -2.70 19.68
N THR A 636 11.73 -3.03 20.59
CA THR A 636 13.17 -3.15 20.33
C THR A 636 13.70 -4.44 20.95
N ASP A 637 15.01 -4.62 20.99
CA ASP A 637 15.63 -5.76 21.67
C ASP A 637 15.77 -5.52 23.19
N SER A 638 15.49 -4.30 23.71
CA SER A 638 15.64 -3.93 25.11
C SER A 638 14.32 -3.62 25.82
N TYR A 639 13.26 -3.27 25.08
CA TYR A 639 11.95 -2.95 25.66
C TYR A 639 10.78 -3.29 24.74
N GLY A 640 9.62 -3.47 25.35
CA GLY A 640 8.32 -3.56 24.68
C GLY A 640 7.34 -2.50 25.18
N GLU A 641 6.22 -2.39 24.53
CA GLU A 641 5.08 -1.56 24.92
C GLU A 641 3.99 -2.45 25.51
N VAL A 642 3.47 -2.04 26.66
CA VAL A 642 2.29 -2.65 27.27
C VAL A 642 1.15 -1.64 27.19
N ALA A 643 0.02 -2.09 26.61
CA ALA A 643 -1.23 -1.35 26.61
C ALA A 643 -2.09 -1.84 27.77
N TRP A 644 -2.53 -0.92 28.60
CA TRP A 644 -3.37 -1.18 29.77
C TRP A 644 -4.76 -0.62 29.56
N ASN A 645 -5.81 -1.40 29.81
CA ASN A 645 -7.16 -0.88 29.94
C ASN A 645 -7.32 -0.30 31.35
N ALA A 646 -7.52 1.00 31.44
CA ALA A 646 -7.81 1.70 32.68
C ALA A 646 -9.30 2.06 32.74
N THR A 647 -10.01 1.50 33.70
CA THR A 647 -11.42 1.80 33.95
C THR A 647 -11.56 2.50 35.31
N LEU A 648 -12.11 3.71 35.30
CA LEU A 648 -12.41 4.48 36.50
C LEU A 648 -13.87 4.26 36.86
N THR A 649 -14.14 3.94 38.12
CA THR A 649 -15.50 3.77 38.67
C THR A 649 -15.72 4.67 39.86
N ASN A 650 -16.96 5.13 40.06
CA ASN A 650 -17.36 5.85 41.28
C ASN A 650 -17.71 4.89 42.41
N GLN A 651 -18.14 5.43 43.57
CA GLN A 651 -18.56 4.66 44.77
C GLN A 651 -19.75 3.75 44.51
N GLU A 652 -20.54 3.98 43.48
CA GLU A 652 -21.69 3.14 43.08
C GLU A 652 -21.27 2.02 42.12
N GLY A 653 -19.99 1.93 41.76
CA GLY A 653 -19.48 1.01 40.74
C GLY A 653 -19.80 1.44 39.29
N ALA A 654 -20.31 2.67 39.09
CA ALA A 654 -20.62 3.17 37.77
C ALA A 654 -19.32 3.65 37.09
N GLN A 655 -19.14 3.30 35.82
CA GLN A 655 -17.99 3.71 35.03
C GLN A 655 -18.05 5.22 34.74
N VAL A 656 -17.02 5.95 35.16
CA VAL A 656 -16.89 7.40 34.98
C VAL A 656 -15.94 7.76 33.85
N ALA A 657 -14.91 6.94 33.66
CA ALA A 657 -14.00 7.08 32.51
C ALA A 657 -13.37 5.75 32.13
N GLU A 658 -12.95 5.63 30.89
CA GLU A 658 -12.16 4.51 30.37
C GLU A 658 -11.14 5.01 29.35
N TYR A 659 -9.94 4.43 29.38
CA TYR A 659 -8.89 4.73 28.41
C TYR A 659 -7.89 3.59 28.32
N GLU A 660 -7.07 3.60 27.26
CA GLU A 660 -5.91 2.72 27.10
C GLU A 660 -4.64 3.51 27.43
N LEU A 661 -3.94 3.12 28.50
CA LEU A 661 -2.64 3.65 28.87
C LEU A 661 -1.54 2.87 28.15
N LEU A 662 -0.58 3.55 27.55
CA LEU A 662 0.59 2.94 26.92
C LEU A 662 1.84 3.17 27.76
N THR A 663 2.55 2.08 28.09
CA THR A 663 3.81 2.16 28.84
C THR A 663 4.93 1.44 28.09
N MET A 664 6.12 2.03 28.14
CA MET A 664 7.36 1.40 27.73
C MET A 664 7.91 0.58 28.90
N VAL A 665 8.15 -0.71 28.70
CA VAL A 665 8.58 -1.65 29.74
C VAL A 665 9.82 -2.41 29.30
N ALA A 666 10.87 -2.42 30.11
CA ALA A 666 12.11 -3.15 29.83
C ALA A 666 11.91 -4.68 29.81
N TYR A 667 12.69 -5.38 29.00
CA TYR A 667 12.67 -6.85 28.99
C TYR A 667 13.33 -7.48 30.21
N ASP A 668 14.37 -6.84 30.73
CA ASP A 668 15.13 -7.32 31.85
C ASP A 668 15.14 -6.24 32.96
N ARG A 669 15.34 -6.64 34.20
CA ARG A 669 15.54 -5.70 35.31
C ARG A 669 16.91 -5.02 35.13
N ALA A 670 16.99 -3.71 35.37
CA ALA A 670 18.23 -2.95 35.31
C ALA A 670 19.22 -3.41 36.38
#